data_bbab5cdbdb1777c15d679ab39b34c2be
#
_entry.id   bbab5cdbdb1777c15d679ab39b34c2be
#
_cell.length_a   1.000
_cell.length_b   1.000
_cell.length_c   1.000
_cell.angle_alpha   90.00
_cell.angle_beta   90.00
_cell.angle_gamma   90.00
#
_symmetry.space_group_name_H-M   'P 1'
#
loop_
_entity.id
_entity.type
_entity.pdbx_description
1 polymer ?
#
loop_
_entity_poly.entity_id
_entity_poly.type
_entity_poly.pdbx_seq_one_letter_code
_entity_poly.pdbx_strand_id
1 'polypeptide(L)'
;MKTRSKYILYIALSLFMATSCSTTSNLPEDEVLYVGMTPINYTDTVPMQFSEYMDGVKEEVEAALACAPNGSVFGSSYMRNPLQIRLGIYNTFANSESGIGKWMREHFGREPVLISNVNPPTRALVAQNLLRSYGFFNAKATGKIFPQTNPKKAKVGYDITTGHLYTIDTLKHYHFNAGMDSLLRANIQNCNIHSGAPFSTSALDEERNRISSLFRENGYYYYRPAYATILADSLNTPGSVEVRMQPVAGIPAEATRKWYLGRMTMQIRRNINEQLTDTIVRRNITVIHGGKRSPMRARAIRKDMTLKRGNLFRQSDLNESSSVLNSLGLFTVSAFSFTPRDTTAQCDTLDMILNCVLDKPYDASIEANYTLKSDNRMGPGLVLGLTKRNAFRGGEKLSLKLMGSYEWQTGRRVASNNTSINNYEYGAELSLEYPRIEAFGLLKRRRFHSPPSTLLSLSINQRDRANYYKLLTIKTSLTYKVQASRNWRHEFTPIGVDYNRLNGTSAKFDSIMLSNMQYYYSMFDQFVPKLQYSVSYQSDSWKKNPIYWEATLTEAGNFVSLGYMAFGKNFGTHGKTLLGIDYAQFIKLSTSLRKTWQMGFKSQLVGRVAGGIIIPYGNSEVAPFAECFYVGGANSIRAFTVRSVGPGRYHEANSELAYFDRVGDIKLEGNLEYRFNIFGGLYGALFLDAGNVWNLKNYFDEETEQDGVFRIKDFWRQIALGTGFGVRYDLDFFVLRFDLGIGLHLPYDTGKSGFYNIPKFRDGLGFHFAIGYPF
;
A
#
# COMPACT_ATOMS: atom_id res chain seq x y z
N MET A 1 -46.97 6.91 -19.91
CA MET A 1 -45.60 6.42 -20.24
C MET A 1 -45.02 5.35 -19.30
N LYS A 2 -45.40 5.25 -18.05
CA LYS A 2 -44.86 4.24 -17.08
C LYS A 2 -45.24 2.77 -17.32
N THR A 3 -46.35 2.50 -17.99
CA THR A 3 -46.83 1.14 -18.26
C THR A 3 -46.13 0.49 -19.47
N ARG A 4 -45.84 1.24 -20.52
CA ARG A 4 -45.11 0.71 -21.72
C ARG A 4 -43.67 0.32 -21.42
N SER A 5 -42.97 1.02 -20.50
CA SER A 5 -41.63 0.68 -20.07
C SER A 5 -41.56 -0.65 -19.29
N LYS A 6 -42.59 -1.00 -18.53
CA LYS A 6 -42.64 -2.30 -17.84
C LYS A 6 -42.86 -3.47 -18.81
N TYR A 7 -43.67 -3.29 -19.85
CA TYR A 7 -43.89 -4.32 -20.88
C TYR A 7 -42.61 -4.53 -21.72
N ILE A 8 -41.88 -3.47 -22.05
CA ILE A 8 -40.60 -3.59 -22.75
C ILE A 8 -39.56 -4.32 -21.88
N LEU A 9 -39.54 -4.03 -20.57
CA LEU A 9 -38.69 -4.74 -19.63
C LEU A 9 -39.07 -6.22 -19.47
N TYR A 10 -40.37 -6.53 -19.43
CA TYR A 10 -40.86 -7.93 -19.37
C TYR A 10 -40.63 -8.66 -20.71
N ILE A 11 -40.79 -8.00 -21.83
CA ILE A 11 -40.47 -8.57 -23.16
C ILE A 11 -38.97 -8.75 -23.32
N ALA A 12 -38.14 -7.82 -22.87
CA ALA A 12 -36.68 -7.98 -22.82
C ALA A 12 -36.25 -9.12 -21.88
N LEU A 13 -36.89 -9.22 -20.71
CA LEU A 13 -36.64 -10.29 -19.74
C LEU A 13 -37.12 -11.67 -20.25
N SER A 14 -38.27 -11.73 -20.96
CA SER A 14 -38.78 -12.97 -21.55
C SER A 14 -37.98 -13.38 -22.80
N LEU A 15 -37.51 -12.44 -23.60
CA LEU A 15 -36.54 -12.69 -24.67
C LEU A 15 -35.19 -13.18 -24.11
N PHE A 16 -34.74 -12.64 -22.96
CA PHE A 16 -33.55 -13.11 -22.24
C PHE A 16 -33.73 -14.52 -21.66
N MET A 17 -34.95 -14.87 -21.21
CA MET A 17 -35.26 -16.22 -20.76
C MET A 17 -35.42 -17.23 -21.91
N ALA A 18 -35.87 -16.81 -23.07
CA ALA A 18 -36.00 -17.66 -24.28
C ALA A 18 -34.65 -17.98 -24.95
N THR A 19 -33.61 -17.16 -24.71
CA THR A 19 -32.23 -17.43 -25.17
C THR A 19 -31.45 -18.37 -24.25
N SER A 20 -32.09 -19.05 -23.31
CA SER A 20 -31.56 -20.24 -22.61
C SER A 20 -31.38 -21.43 -23.56
N CYS A 21 -31.08 -21.17 -24.82
CA CYS A 21 -30.73 -22.16 -25.82
C CYS A 21 -29.42 -22.84 -25.47
N SER A 22 -29.48 -24.13 -25.56
CA SER A 22 -28.50 -25.15 -25.26
C SER A 22 -27.05 -24.65 -25.32
N THR A 23 -26.41 -24.62 -24.17
CA THR A 23 -24.97 -24.25 -24.03
C THR A 23 -24.04 -25.19 -24.82
N THR A 24 -24.61 -26.19 -25.48
CA THR A 24 -23.91 -27.23 -26.23
C THR A 24 -24.30 -27.29 -27.70
N SER A 25 -25.01 -26.28 -28.23
CA SER A 25 -25.53 -26.32 -29.62
C SER A 25 -24.45 -26.28 -30.71
N ASN A 26 -23.34 -25.58 -30.45
CA ASN A 26 -22.26 -25.37 -31.42
C ASN A 26 -20.93 -26.01 -30.96
N LEU A 27 -21.01 -27.14 -30.25
CA LEU A 27 -19.82 -27.92 -29.94
C LEU A 27 -19.45 -28.81 -31.13
N PRO A 28 -18.17 -29.02 -31.42
CA PRO A 28 -17.72 -30.06 -32.34
C PRO A 28 -18.30 -31.43 -31.97
N GLU A 29 -18.49 -32.34 -32.95
CA GLU A 29 -19.23 -33.60 -32.72
C GLU A 29 -18.61 -34.48 -31.64
N ASP A 30 -17.28 -34.50 -31.51
CA ASP A 30 -16.54 -35.33 -30.55
C ASP A 30 -16.10 -34.59 -29.28
N GLU A 31 -16.57 -33.33 -29.06
CA GLU A 31 -16.10 -32.50 -27.96
C GLU A 31 -17.12 -32.35 -26.83
N VAL A 32 -16.59 -32.30 -25.61
CA VAL A 32 -17.38 -32.18 -24.37
C VAL A 32 -17.07 -30.83 -23.69
N LEU A 33 -18.14 -30.11 -23.35
CA LEU A 33 -18.04 -28.84 -22.62
C LEU A 33 -17.58 -29.10 -21.18
N TYR A 34 -16.49 -28.44 -20.81
CA TYR A 34 -16.02 -28.38 -19.43
C TYR A 34 -16.91 -27.50 -18.58
N VAL A 35 -17.46 -28.05 -17.50
CA VAL A 35 -18.42 -27.35 -16.61
C VAL A 35 -17.90 -27.13 -15.20
N GLY A 36 -16.63 -27.42 -14.95
CA GLY A 36 -15.95 -27.14 -13.68
C GLY A 36 -15.21 -28.34 -13.12
N MET A 37 -14.55 -28.13 -12.01
CA MET A 37 -13.75 -29.13 -11.31
C MET A 37 -14.51 -29.67 -10.08
N THR A 38 -14.27 -30.93 -9.73
CA THR A 38 -14.65 -31.48 -8.43
C THR A 38 -13.54 -31.23 -7.41
N PRO A 39 -13.81 -31.25 -6.10
CA PRO A 39 -12.75 -31.14 -5.09
C PRO A 39 -11.67 -32.18 -5.35
N ILE A 40 -10.41 -31.81 -5.14
CA ILE A 40 -9.26 -32.68 -5.32
C ILE A 40 -9.29 -33.73 -4.19
N ASN A 41 -9.12 -34.98 -4.53
CA ASN A 41 -9.09 -36.09 -3.58
C ASN A 41 -7.62 -36.42 -3.25
N TYR A 42 -7.23 -36.23 -1.98
CA TYR A 42 -5.92 -36.62 -1.46
C TYR A 42 -6.09 -37.90 -0.64
N THR A 43 -5.31 -38.95 -0.95
CA THR A 43 -5.45 -40.27 -0.32
C THR A 43 -4.53 -40.49 0.86
N ASP A 44 -3.42 -39.75 0.96
CA ASP A 44 -2.42 -39.91 2.01
C ASP A 44 -2.48 -38.78 3.05
N THR A 45 -2.07 -39.12 4.28
CA THR A 45 -1.93 -38.12 5.38
C THR A 45 -0.46 -37.86 5.64
N VAL A 46 -0.13 -36.58 5.72
CA VAL A 46 1.22 -36.05 6.09
C VAL A 46 1.29 -35.93 7.62
N PRO A 47 2.46 -36.20 8.26
CA PRO A 47 2.62 -35.98 9.69
C PRO A 47 2.18 -34.59 10.12
N MET A 48 1.56 -34.47 11.29
CA MET A 48 0.93 -33.22 11.79
C MET A 48 1.91 -32.05 11.87
N GLN A 49 3.18 -32.33 12.14
CA GLN A 49 4.25 -31.31 12.15
C GLN A 49 4.48 -30.61 10.80
N PHE A 50 4.08 -31.21 9.68
CA PHE A 50 4.20 -30.66 8.33
C PHE A 50 2.83 -30.26 7.73
N SER A 51 1.77 -30.19 8.52
CA SER A 51 0.43 -29.85 8.02
C SER A 51 0.40 -28.48 7.34
N GLU A 52 1.03 -27.47 7.93
CA GLU A 52 1.09 -26.11 7.37
C GLU A 52 1.88 -26.09 6.03
N TYR A 53 2.97 -26.85 5.95
CA TYR A 53 3.71 -27.02 4.70
C TYR A 53 2.86 -27.69 3.62
N MET A 54 2.15 -28.75 3.98
CA MET A 54 1.26 -29.47 3.06
C MET A 54 0.10 -28.60 2.59
N ASP A 55 -0.45 -27.76 3.44
CA ASP A 55 -1.54 -26.85 3.04
C ASP A 55 -1.06 -25.84 1.99
N GLY A 56 0.17 -25.33 2.10
CA GLY A 56 0.80 -24.50 1.07
C GLY A 56 1.00 -25.26 -0.24
N VAL A 57 1.50 -26.50 -0.18
CA VAL A 57 1.68 -27.35 -1.37
C VAL A 57 0.35 -27.66 -2.05
N LYS A 58 -0.72 -27.97 -1.28
CA LYS A 58 -2.07 -28.19 -1.81
C LYS A 58 -2.59 -26.99 -2.60
N GLU A 59 -2.36 -25.77 -2.11
CA GLU A 59 -2.79 -24.56 -2.81
C GLU A 59 -2.08 -24.38 -4.15
N GLU A 60 -0.77 -24.59 -4.19
CA GLU A 60 -0.04 -24.51 -5.46
C GLU A 60 -0.47 -25.62 -6.44
N VAL A 61 -0.72 -26.83 -5.94
CA VAL A 61 -1.28 -27.93 -6.75
C VAL A 61 -2.67 -27.56 -7.27
N GLU A 62 -3.53 -26.99 -6.42
CA GLU A 62 -4.86 -26.54 -6.82
C GLU A 62 -4.77 -25.44 -7.87
N ALA A 63 -3.85 -24.49 -7.71
CA ALA A 63 -3.60 -23.44 -8.70
C ALA A 63 -3.12 -24.01 -10.05
N ALA A 64 -2.24 -25.01 -10.04
CA ALA A 64 -1.76 -25.67 -11.25
C ALA A 64 -2.86 -26.46 -11.97
N LEU A 65 -3.77 -27.07 -11.23
CA LEU A 65 -4.91 -27.82 -11.76
C LEU A 65 -6.09 -26.93 -12.15
N ALA A 66 -6.17 -25.71 -11.62
CA ALA A 66 -7.29 -24.81 -11.81
C ALA A 66 -7.54 -24.48 -13.28
N CYS A 67 -8.80 -24.59 -13.69
CA CYS A 67 -9.29 -24.13 -14.98
C CYS A 67 -10.70 -23.57 -14.81
N ALA A 68 -10.88 -22.30 -15.16
CA ALA A 68 -12.17 -21.64 -15.03
C ALA A 68 -13.12 -22.05 -16.17
N PRO A 69 -14.30 -22.66 -15.89
CA PRO A 69 -15.29 -22.99 -16.90
C PRO A 69 -15.97 -21.73 -17.45
N ASN A 70 -16.72 -21.89 -18.54
CA ASN A 70 -17.58 -20.81 -19.01
C ASN A 70 -18.60 -20.43 -17.91
N GLY A 71 -18.77 -19.14 -17.68
CA GLY A 71 -19.63 -18.63 -16.63
C GLY A 71 -19.11 -18.83 -15.21
N SER A 72 -17.80 -19.08 -15.04
CA SER A 72 -17.18 -19.14 -13.73
C SER A 72 -17.45 -17.87 -12.93
N VAL A 73 -17.75 -18.01 -11.65
CA VAL A 73 -17.94 -16.89 -10.74
C VAL A 73 -16.55 -16.51 -10.20
N PHE A 74 -16.10 -15.29 -10.49
CA PHE A 74 -14.79 -14.76 -10.10
C PHE A 74 -13.59 -15.65 -10.45
N GLY A 75 -13.65 -16.34 -11.60
CA GLY A 75 -12.56 -17.23 -12.06
C GLY A 75 -12.47 -18.59 -11.34
N SER A 76 -13.40 -18.89 -10.45
CA SER A 76 -13.40 -20.16 -9.71
C SER A 76 -13.56 -21.37 -10.65
N SER A 77 -12.76 -22.41 -10.41
CA SER A 77 -12.91 -23.71 -11.10
C SER A 77 -14.10 -24.53 -10.60
N TYR A 78 -14.62 -24.22 -9.41
CA TYR A 78 -15.68 -24.96 -8.74
C TYR A 78 -17.05 -24.32 -8.87
N MET A 79 -17.11 -22.97 -8.96
CA MET A 79 -18.35 -22.21 -8.94
C MET A 79 -18.67 -21.64 -10.32
N ARG A 80 -19.90 -21.87 -10.76
CA ARG A 80 -20.40 -21.48 -12.06
C ARG A 80 -21.75 -20.78 -11.94
N ASN A 81 -21.93 -19.68 -12.66
CA ASN A 81 -23.23 -19.03 -12.81
C ASN A 81 -24.14 -19.93 -13.68
N PRO A 82 -25.37 -20.22 -13.26
CA PRO A 82 -26.32 -20.96 -14.09
C PRO A 82 -26.65 -20.22 -15.41
N LEU A 83 -26.67 -18.88 -15.39
CA LEU A 83 -26.91 -18.04 -16.57
C LEU A 83 -25.60 -17.78 -17.32
N GLN A 84 -25.39 -18.49 -18.42
CA GLN A 84 -24.15 -18.43 -19.21
C GLN A 84 -24.27 -17.45 -20.40
N ILE A 85 -24.54 -16.18 -20.08
CA ILE A 85 -24.83 -15.14 -21.07
C ILE A 85 -23.74 -15.06 -22.17
N ARG A 86 -22.47 -15.02 -21.78
CA ARG A 86 -21.36 -14.86 -22.74
C ARG A 86 -21.17 -16.06 -23.66
N LEU A 87 -21.37 -17.29 -23.14
CA LEU A 87 -21.37 -18.50 -23.97
C LEU A 87 -22.61 -18.53 -24.88
N GLY A 88 -23.78 -18.11 -24.36
CA GLY A 88 -25.00 -17.98 -25.17
C GLY A 88 -24.84 -17.01 -26.33
N ILE A 89 -24.23 -15.83 -26.10
CA ILE A 89 -23.93 -14.87 -27.17
C ILE A 89 -22.99 -15.50 -28.19
N TYR A 90 -21.91 -16.17 -27.75
CA TYR A 90 -21.00 -16.85 -28.65
C TYR A 90 -21.74 -17.86 -29.53
N ASN A 91 -22.54 -18.75 -28.94
CA ASN A 91 -23.30 -19.76 -29.68
C ASN A 91 -24.33 -19.18 -30.66
N THR A 92 -24.99 -18.08 -30.28
CA THR A 92 -25.98 -17.41 -31.14
C THR A 92 -25.34 -16.80 -32.39
N PHE A 93 -24.13 -16.26 -32.26
CA PHE A 93 -23.43 -15.57 -33.34
C PHE A 93 -22.25 -16.38 -33.91
N ALA A 94 -22.10 -17.67 -33.54
CA ALA A 94 -20.97 -18.50 -33.96
C ALA A 94 -20.81 -18.56 -35.48
N ASN A 95 -21.93 -18.71 -36.21
CA ASN A 95 -21.98 -18.85 -37.67
C ASN A 95 -22.40 -17.56 -38.38
N SER A 96 -22.44 -16.41 -37.66
CA SER A 96 -22.86 -15.15 -38.27
C SER A 96 -21.73 -14.52 -39.08
N GLU A 97 -21.96 -14.26 -40.36
CA GLU A 97 -21.02 -13.56 -41.24
C GLU A 97 -21.21 -12.02 -41.21
N SER A 98 -22.28 -11.52 -40.58
CA SER A 98 -22.56 -10.09 -40.50
C SER A 98 -21.53 -9.37 -39.60
N GLY A 99 -21.16 -8.11 -39.96
CA GLY A 99 -20.23 -7.31 -39.17
C GLY A 99 -20.66 -7.12 -37.69
N ILE A 100 -21.97 -6.97 -37.44
CA ILE A 100 -22.53 -6.85 -36.11
C ILE A 100 -22.43 -8.18 -35.37
N GLY A 101 -22.71 -9.30 -36.04
CA GLY A 101 -22.62 -10.63 -35.42
C GLY A 101 -21.18 -10.98 -35.04
N LYS A 102 -20.22 -10.72 -35.92
CA LYS A 102 -18.78 -10.87 -35.60
C LYS A 102 -18.36 -10.01 -34.40
N TRP A 103 -18.76 -8.73 -34.41
CA TRP A 103 -18.47 -7.80 -33.34
C TRP A 103 -19.08 -8.26 -31.98
N MET A 104 -20.33 -8.72 -31.97
CA MET A 104 -21.00 -9.28 -30.78
C MET A 104 -20.27 -10.51 -30.25
N ARG A 105 -19.86 -11.43 -31.14
CA ARG A 105 -19.11 -12.64 -30.76
C ARG A 105 -17.75 -12.29 -30.17
N GLU A 106 -16.99 -11.38 -30.78
CA GLU A 106 -15.63 -11.04 -30.36
C GLU A 106 -15.58 -10.22 -29.05
N HIS A 107 -16.52 -9.28 -28.86
CA HIS A 107 -16.49 -8.40 -27.69
C HIS A 107 -17.31 -8.90 -26.51
N PHE A 108 -18.42 -9.59 -26.73
CA PHE A 108 -19.34 -10.05 -25.69
C PHE A 108 -19.44 -11.57 -25.60
N GLY A 109 -19.08 -12.32 -26.64
CA GLY A 109 -19.04 -13.79 -26.63
C GLY A 109 -17.82 -14.32 -25.90
N ARG A 110 -17.89 -15.58 -25.46
CA ARG A 110 -16.75 -16.34 -24.97
C ARG A 110 -16.85 -17.75 -25.51
N GLU A 111 -15.77 -18.23 -26.14
CA GLU A 111 -15.67 -19.58 -26.67
C GLU A 111 -15.93 -20.65 -25.62
N PRO A 112 -16.50 -21.82 -26.01
CA PRO A 112 -16.66 -22.94 -25.08
C PRO A 112 -15.30 -23.44 -24.62
N VAL A 113 -15.16 -23.65 -23.31
CA VAL A 113 -14.00 -24.33 -22.74
C VAL A 113 -14.25 -25.83 -22.84
N LEU A 114 -13.47 -26.51 -23.64
CA LEU A 114 -13.62 -27.97 -23.93
C LEU A 114 -12.74 -28.79 -23.00
N ILE A 115 -13.10 -30.04 -22.78
CA ILE A 115 -12.31 -31.01 -22.01
C ILE A 115 -10.94 -31.25 -22.66
N SER A 116 -10.87 -31.26 -24.00
CA SER A 116 -9.60 -31.32 -24.76
C SER A 116 -8.67 -30.18 -24.41
N ASN A 117 -9.19 -28.95 -24.28
CA ASN A 117 -8.41 -27.76 -23.89
C ASN A 117 -7.95 -27.81 -22.41
N VAL A 118 -8.72 -28.40 -21.54
CA VAL A 118 -8.34 -28.64 -20.13
C VAL A 118 -7.21 -29.62 -20.02
N ASN A 119 -7.25 -30.67 -20.84
CA ASN A 119 -6.29 -31.77 -20.91
C ASN A 119 -5.96 -32.35 -19.51
N PRO A 120 -6.90 -33.03 -18.85
CA PRO A 120 -6.73 -33.48 -17.48
C PRO A 120 -5.48 -34.37 -17.25
N PRO A 121 -5.05 -35.27 -18.17
CA PRO A 121 -3.83 -36.03 -17.98
C PRO A 121 -2.56 -35.17 -17.92
N THR A 122 -2.45 -34.19 -18.78
CA THR A 122 -1.28 -33.26 -18.77
C THR A 122 -1.25 -32.43 -17.50
N ARG A 123 -2.38 -31.90 -17.05
CA ARG A 123 -2.47 -31.17 -15.79
C ARG A 123 -2.14 -32.04 -14.58
N ALA A 124 -2.61 -33.29 -14.57
CA ALA A 124 -2.24 -34.24 -13.53
C ALA A 124 -0.72 -34.48 -13.49
N LEU A 125 -0.07 -34.60 -14.66
CA LEU A 125 1.38 -34.76 -14.73
C LEU A 125 2.11 -33.52 -14.21
N VAL A 126 1.61 -32.31 -14.52
CA VAL A 126 2.16 -31.07 -13.96
C VAL A 126 2.05 -31.04 -12.44
N ALA A 127 0.88 -31.39 -11.89
CA ALA A 127 0.67 -31.49 -10.45
C ALA A 127 1.58 -32.54 -9.79
N GLN A 128 1.78 -33.68 -10.44
CA GLN A 128 2.69 -34.73 -9.98
C GLN A 128 4.13 -34.25 -9.93
N ASN A 129 4.61 -33.54 -10.96
CA ASN A 129 5.96 -33.00 -11.00
C ASN A 129 6.14 -31.87 -9.97
N LEU A 130 5.10 -31.05 -9.75
CA LEU A 130 5.09 -30.04 -8.72
C LEU A 130 5.22 -30.68 -7.32
N LEU A 131 4.45 -31.71 -7.01
CA LEU A 131 4.58 -32.47 -5.75
C LEU A 131 5.98 -33.04 -5.55
N ARG A 132 6.59 -33.57 -6.61
CA ARG A 132 7.98 -34.08 -6.57
C ARG A 132 8.99 -32.97 -6.24
N SER A 133 8.77 -31.76 -6.74
CA SER A 133 9.63 -30.62 -6.42
C SER A 133 9.52 -30.18 -4.95
N TYR A 134 8.43 -30.54 -4.27
CA TYR A 134 8.19 -30.33 -2.85
C TYR A 134 8.53 -31.54 -1.95
N GLY A 135 9.32 -32.50 -2.47
CA GLY A 135 9.80 -33.63 -1.70
C GLY A 135 8.89 -34.87 -1.66
N PHE A 136 7.81 -34.88 -2.40
CA PHE A 136 6.94 -36.04 -2.56
C PHE A 136 7.36 -36.86 -3.78
N PHE A 137 8.55 -37.49 -3.74
CA PHE A 137 9.15 -38.12 -4.92
C PHE A 137 8.28 -39.25 -5.51
N ASN A 138 7.52 -39.93 -4.67
CA ASN A 138 6.64 -41.02 -5.06
C ASN A 138 5.21 -40.56 -5.41
N ALA A 139 4.97 -39.25 -5.51
CA ALA A 139 3.66 -38.70 -5.80
C ALA A 139 3.13 -39.20 -7.15
N LYS A 140 1.84 -39.50 -7.17
CA LYS A 140 1.06 -39.89 -8.36
C LYS A 140 -0.20 -39.03 -8.42
N ALA A 141 -0.49 -38.47 -9.59
CA ALA A 141 -1.70 -37.69 -9.83
C ALA A 141 -2.40 -38.26 -11.08
N THR A 142 -3.71 -38.44 -11.01
CA THR A 142 -4.53 -38.90 -12.12
C THR A 142 -5.74 -38.00 -12.30
N GLY A 143 -6.02 -37.63 -13.56
CA GLY A 143 -7.20 -36.87 -13.94
C GLY A 143 -8.34 -37.78 -14.35
N LYS A 144 -9.54 -37.50 -13.85
CA LYS A 144 -10.77 -38.24 -14.16
C LYS A 144 -11.82 -37.29 -14.73
N ILE A 145 -12.59 -37.81 -15.70
CA ILE A 145 -13.68 -37.05 -16.32
C ILE A 145 -15.00 -37.63 -15.79
N PHE A 146 -15.85 -36.74 -15.27
CA PHE A 146 -17.16 -37.10 -14.71
C PHE A 146 -18.26 -36.52 -15.61
N PRO A 147 -18.85 -37.37 -16.49
CA PRO A 147 -19.99 -36.99 -17.32
C PRO A 147 -21.15 -36.48 -16.45
N GLN A 148 -21.84 -35.47 -16.93
CA GLN A 148 -23.05 -34.95 -16.29
C GLN A 148 -24.30 -35.58 -16.91
N THR A 149 -25.50 -35.24 -16.41
CA THR A 149 -26.78 -35.68 -16.95
C THR A 149 -26.89 -35.42 -18.47
N ASN A 150 -26.29 -34.36 -18.97
CA ASN A 150 -26.09 -34.14 -20.40
C ASN A 150 -24.72 -34.68 -20.81
N PRO A 151 -24.63 -35.71 -21.68
CA PRO A 151 -23.35 -36.33 -22.06
C PRO A 151 -22.37 -35.38 -22.76
N LYS A 152 -22.86 -34.30 -23.37
CA LYS A 152 -22.00 -33.21 -23.92
C LYS A 152 -21.42 -32.28 -22.86
N LYS A 153 -21.58 -32.56 -21.54
CA LYS A 153 -21.03 -31.79 -20.42
C LYS A 153 -20.32 -32.73 -19.46
N ALA A 154 -19.12 -32.32 -19.00
CA ALA A 154 -18.41 -33.08 -17.97
C ALA A 154 -17.67 -32.14 -17.00
N LYS A 155 -17.49 -32.64 -15.77
CA LYS A 155 -16.56 -32.11 -14.78
C LYS A 155 -15.25 -32.89 -14.83
N VAL A 156 -14.18 -32.24 -14.37
CA VAL A 156 -12.88 -32.87 -14.19
C VAL A 156 -12.60 -33.01 -12.69
N GLY A 157 -12.08 -34.13 -12.28
CA GLY A 157 -11.58 -34.36 -10.92
C GLY A 157 -10.18 -34.93 -10.95
N TYR A 158 -9.47 -34.78 -9.83
CA TYR A 158 -8.12 -35.29 -9.70
C TYR A 158 -7.98 -36.08 -8.41
N ASP A 159 -7.38 -37.30 -8.56
CA ASP A 159 -6.97 -38.11 -7.43
C ASP A 159 -5.45 -38.00 -7.29
N ILE A 160 -5.00 -37.65 -6.10
CA ILE A 160 -3.58 -37.40 -5.78
C ILE A 160 -3.19 -38.32 -4.63
N THR A 161 -2.16 -39.12 -4.85
CA THR A 161 -1.47 -39.91 -3.83
C THR A 161 -0.11 -39.22 -3.62
N THR A 162 0.14 -38.68 -2.45
CA THR A 162 1.39 -37.91 -2.20
C THR A 162 2.57 -38.85 -1.92
N GLY A 163 2.34 -39.93 -1.23
CA GLY A 163 3.40 -40.79 -0.71
C GLY A 163 4.16 -40.16 0.44
N HIS A 164 5.35 -40.65 0.71
CA HIS A 164 6.20 -40.19 1.80
C HIS A 164 6.80 -38.80 1.48
N LEU A 165 6.81 -37.88 2.47
CA LEU A 165 7.51 -36.62 2.39
C LEU A 165 8.97 -36.81 2.78
N TYR A 166 9.87 -36.53 1.84
CA TYR A 166 11.31 -36.57 2.09
C TYR A 166 11.77 -35.28 2.78
N THR A 167 12.61 -35.45 3.81
CA THR A 167 13.25 -34.35 4.54
C THR A 167 14.75 -34.28 4.22
N ILE A 168 15.36 -33.13 4.47
CA ILE A 168 16.81 -32.97 4.28
C ILE A 168 17.53 -33.53 5.50
N ASP A 169 18.49 -34.44 5.28
CA ASP A 169 19.36 -34.98 6.33
C ASP A 169 20.50 -33.97 6.62
N THR A 170 21.34 -33.73 5.64
CA THR A 170 22.51 -32.85 5.78
C THR A 170 22.77 -32.05 4.51
N LEU A 171 23.34 -30.82 4.67
CA LEU A 171 23.92 -30.05 3.58
C LEU A 171 25.41 -29.98 3.73
N LYS A 172 26.18 -30.42 2.72
CA LYS A 172 27.63 -30.37 2.68
C LYS A 172 28.16 -29.56 1.49
N HIS A 173 29.20 -28.75 1.71
CA HIS A 173 29.88 -28.00 0.66
C HIS A 173 31.20 -28.67 0.31
N TYR A 174 31.47 -28.84 -0.98
CA TYR A 174 32.67 -29.51 -1.48
C TYR A 174 33.34 -28.69 -2.58
N HIS A 175 34.66 -28.83 -2.69
CA HIS A 175 35.51 -28.34 -3.80
C HIS A 175 35.46 -26.83 -4.06
N PHE A 176 35.02 -26.02 -3.11
CA PHE A 176 35.17 -24.57 -3.19
C PHE A 176 36.64 -24.20 -2.87
N ASN A 177 37.14 -23.09 -3.47
CA ASN A 177 38.48 -22.61 -3.11
C ASN A 177 38.54 -22.15 -1.63
N ALA A 178 39.75 -22.08 -1.05
CA ALA A 178 39.91 -21.78 0.38
C ALA A 178 39.25 -20.49 0.84
N GLY A 179 39.23 -19.43 0.00
CA GLY A 179 38.58 -18.16 0.31
C GLY A 179 37.05 -18.25 0.32
N MET A 180 36.47 -18.97 -0.63
CA MET A 180 35.03 -19.21 -0.72
C MET A 180 34.55 -20.15 0.39
N ASP A 181 35.31 -21.22 0.66
CA ASP A 181 34.98 -22.17 1.72
C ASP A 181 34.99 -21.52 3.11
N SER A 182 35.98 -20.66 3.38
CA SER A 182 35.97 -19.86 4.62
C SER A 182 34.74 -18.98 4.78
N LEU A 183 34.24 -18.36 3.69
CA LEU A 183 33.05 -17.55 3.71
C LEU A 183 31.78 -18.40 3.97
N LEU A 184 31.68 -19.59 3.36
CA LEU A 184 30.58 -20.52 3.58
C LEU A 184 30.53 -20.99 5.02
N ARG A 185 31.63 -21.38 5.61
CA ARG A 185 31.72 -21.80 7.03
C ARG A 185 31.37 -20.68 7.98
N ALA A 186 31.86 -19.46 7.73
CA ALA A 186 31.55 -18.31 8.56
C ALA A 186 30.06 -17.89 8.54
N ASN A 187 29.34 -18.29 7.49
CA ASN A 187 27.94 -17.93 7.28
C ASN A 187 26.98 -19.14 7.28
N ILE A 188 27.39 -20.25 7.86
CA ILE A 188 26.59 -21.49 7.90
C ILE A 188 25.28 -21.30 8.66
N GLN A 189 25.24 -20.42 9.68
CA GLN A 189 24.05 -20.14 10.47
C GLN A 189 22.92 -19.44 9.66
N ASN A 190 23.30 -18.80 8.55
CA ASN A 190 22.35 -18.12 7.65
C ASN A 190 21.90 -19.00 6.49
N CYS A 191 22.16 -20.30 6.54
CA CYS A 191 21.74 -21.26 5.53
C CYS A 191 20.22 -21.40 5.54
N ASN A 192 19.58 -21.41 4.36
CA ASN A 192 18.15 -21.61 4.23
C ASN A 192 17.75 -23.09 4.38
N ILE A 193 18.72 -23.99 4.33
CA ILE A 193 18.52 -25.44 4.37
C ILE A 193 18.93 -25.95 5.75
N HIS A 194 17.99 -26.56 6.44
CA HIS A 194 18.22 -27.13 7.78
C HIS A 194 17.90 -28.64 7.77
N SER A 195 18.64 -29.40 8.57
CA SER A 195 18.35 -30.81 8.81
C SER A 195 16.92 -30.98 9.38
N GLY A 196 16.18 -31.96 8.87
CA GLY A 196 14.78 -32.20 9.22
C GLY A 196 13.75 -31.33 8.48
N ALA A 197 14.17 -30.33 7.72
CA ALA A 197 13.25 -29.55 6.90
C ALA A 197 12.75 -30.34 5.69
N PRO A 198 11.53 -30.12 5.20
CA PRO A 198 11.03 -30.71 3.97
C PRO A 198 11.97 -30.43 2.79
N PHE A 199 12.18 -31.41 1.95
CA PHE A 199 12.92 -31.21 0.70
C PHE A 199 12.10 -30.30 -0.23
N SER A 200 12.75 -29.28 -0.79
CA SER A 200 12.14 -28.39 -1.77
C SER A 200 13.19 -27.89 -2.76
N THR A 201 12.90 -28.05 -4.05
CA THR A 201 13.79 -27.52 -5.10
C THR A 201 13.89 -26.00 -5.05
N SER A 202 12.84 -25.31 -4.65
CA SER A 202 12.87 -23.84 -4.47
C SER A 202 13.81 -23.44 -3.33
N ALA A 203 13.80 -24.16 -2.20
CA ALA A 203 14.74 -23.91 -1.09
C ALA A 203 16.20 -24.14 -1.50
N LEU A 204 16.45 -25.13 -2.34
CA LEU A 204 17.79 -25.39 -2.90
C LEU A 204 18.23 -24.25 -3.83
N ASP A 205 17.35 -23.75 -4.67
CA ASP A 205 17.64 -22.62 -5.56
C ASP A 205 17.81 -21.30 -4.78
N GLU A 206 17.05 -21.10 -3.72
CA GLU A 206 17.25 -19.98 -2.79
C GLU A 206 18.62 -20.03 -2.14
N GLU A 207 19.09 -21.20 -1.71
CA GLU A 207 20.42 -21.38 -1.15
C GLU A 207 21.52 -21.11 -2.18
N ARG A 208 21.36 -21.54 -3.43
CA ARG A 208 22.28 -21.18 -4.54
C ARG A 208 22.34 -19.67 -4.74
N ASN A 209 21.20 -19.00 -4.69
CA ASN A 209 21.10 -17.55 -4.80
C ASN A 209 21.77 -16.85 -3.59
N ARG A 210 21.56 -17.37 -2.37
CA ARG A 210 22.19 -16.86 -1.15
C ARG A 210 23.71 -16.96 -1.23
N ILE A 211 24.24 -18.12 -1.63
CA ILE A 211 25.69 -18.34 -1.80
C ILE A 211 26.26 -17.40 -2.88
N SER A 212 25.59 -17.27 -4.00
CA SER A 212 25.99 -16.32 -5.04
C SER A 212 26.02 -14.88 -4.52
N SER A 213 25.02 -14.49 -3.75
CA SER A 213 24.95 -13.17 -3.12
C SER A 213 26.08 -12.97 -2.10
N LEU A 214 26.38 -13.99 -1.26
CA LEU A 214 27.47 -13.97 -0.30
C LEU A 214 28.82 -13.77 -1.00
N PHE A 215 29.09 -14.49 -2.06
CA PHE A 215 30.32 -14.36 -2.82
C PHE A 215 30.43 -13.00 -3.51
N ARG A 216 29.37 -12.54 -4.16
CA ARG A 216 29.34 -11.21 -4.79
C ARG A 216 29.49 -10.06 -3.79
N GLU A 217 29.02 -10.23 -2.56
CA GLU A 217 29.26 -9.27 -1.47
C GLU A 217 30.73 -9.24 -1.03
N ASN A 218 31.48 -10.30 -1.26
CA ASN A 218 32.88 -10.44 -0.89
C ASN A 218 33.85 -10.37 -2.07
N GLY A 219 33.46 -9.72 -3.16
CA GLY A 219 34.35 -9.38 -4.27
C GLY A 219 34.28 -10.29 -5.49
N TYR A 220 33.58 -11.39 -5.46
CA TYR A 220 33.51 -12.34 -6.58
C TYR A 220 32.48 -11.89 -7.63
N TYR A 221 32.76 -10.83 -8.36
CA TYR A 221 31.84 -10.17 -9.29
C TYR A 221 31.22 -11.10 -10.33
N TYR A 222 32.00 -11.96 -10.96
CA TYR A 222 31.53 -12.85 -12.03
C TYR A 222 30.81 -14.11 -11.52
N TYR A 223 30.82 -14.35 -10.19
CA TYR A 223 30.12 -15.53 -9.66
C TYR A 223 28.61 -15.43 -9.88
N ARG A 224 28.00 -16.54 -10.34
CA ARG A 224 26.56 -16.65 -10.64
C ARG A 224 25.96 -17.88 -9.95
N PRO A 225 24.65 -17.91 -9.65
CA PRO A 225 24.00 -19.06 -9.06
C PRO A 225 24.23 -20.36 -9.86
N ALA A 226 24.24 -20.27 -11.19
CA ALA A 226 24.45 -21.41 -12.09
C ALA A 226 25.84 -22.07 -11.93
N TYR A 227 26.80 -21.45 -11.24
CA TYR A 227 28.11 -22.03 -10.99
C TYR A 227 28.14 -22.94 -9.75
N ALA A 228 27.05 -23.08 -9.03
CA ALA A 228 26.88 -24.08 -7.98
C ALA A 228 25.98 -25.23 -8.48
N THR A 229 26.48 -26.45 -8.45
CA THR A 229 25.72 -27.67 -8.70
C THR A 229 25.25 -28.27 -7.38
N ILE A 230 24.05 -28.78 -7.36
CA ILE A 230 23.46 -29.49 -6.22
C ILE A 230 23.30 -30.96 -6.61
N LEU A 231 23.85 -31.83 -5.79
CA LEU A 231 23.64 -33.28 -5.87
C LEU A 231 22.81 -33.70 -4.68
N ALA A 232 21.72 -34.41 -4.93
CA ALA A 232 20.80 -34.90 -3.90
C ALA A 232 20.82 -36.44 -3.92
N ASP A 233 21.16 -37.04 -2.78
CA ASP A 233 21.20 -38.49 -2.61
C ASP A 233 20.11 -38.92 -1.63
N SER A 234 19.13 -39.68 -2.14
CA SER A 234 17.99 -40.20 -1.37
C SER A 234 18.09 -41.70 -1.09
N LEU A 235 19.21 -42.35 -1.44
CA LEU A 235 19.38 -43.77 -1.34
C LEU A 235 19.98 -44.22 -0.01
N ASN A 236 20.85 -43.39 0.59
CA ASN A 236 21.60 -43.79 1.78
C ASN A 236 20.76 -43.76 3.06
N THR A 237 19.79 -42.86 3.16
CA THR A 237 18.93 -42.70 4.36
C THR A 237 17.46 -42.79 3.97
N PRO A 238 16.72 -43.82 4.37
CA PRO A 238 15.30 -43.94 4.02
C PRO A 238 14.48 -42.74 4.49
N GLY A 239 13.74 -42.13 3.59
CA GLY A 239 12.88 -40.96 3.89
C GLY A 239 13.59 -39.61 4.04
N SER A 240 14.90 -39.56 3.83
CA SER A 240 15.67 -38.30 3.86
C SER A 240 16.63 -38.19 2.67
N VAL A 241 17.16 -36.98 2.47
CA VAL A 241 18.04 -36.63 1.35
C VAL A 241 19.31 -35.98 1.87
N GLU A 242 20.47 -36.54 1.54
CA GLU A 242 21.76 -35.87 1.70
C GLU A 242 21.96 -34.90 0.52
N VAL A 243 22.16 -33.61 0.82
CA VAL A 243 22.38 -32.56 -0.18
C VAL A 243 23.87 -32.18 -0.20
N ARG A 244 24.49 -32.25 -1.36
CA ARG A 244 25.89 -31.84 -1.61
C ARG A 244 25.89 -30.67 -2.59
N MET A 245 26.55 -29.60 -2.23
CA MET A 245 26.73 -28.43 -3.08
C MET A 245 28.19 -28.23 -3.43
N GLN A 246 28.49 -28.09 -4.73
CA GLN A 246 29.82 -27.96 -5.26
C GLN A 246 29.88 -27.05 -6.49
N PRO A 247 31.01 -26.45 -6.82
CA PRO A 247 31.19 -25.71 -8.07
C PRO A 247 30.96 -26.63 -9.29
N VAL A 248 30.39 -26.06 -10.35
CA VAL A 248 30.29 -26.74 -11.65
C VAL A 248 31.67 -27.00 -12.21
N ALA A 249 31.90 -28.14 -12.86
CA ALA A 249 33.14 -28.43 -13.58
C ALA A 249 33.39 -27.37 -14.67
N GLY A 250 34.62 -26.82 -14.74
CA GLY A 250 34.97 -25.80 -15.72
C GLY A 250 34.49 -24.38 -15.39
N ILE A 251 34.25 -24.08 -14.12
CA ILE A 251 33.94 -22.69 -13.68
C ILE A 251 35.06 -21.74 -14.15
N PRO A 252 34.72 -20.57 -14.77
CA PRO A 252 35.72 -19.60 -15.20
C PRO A 252 36.61 -19.11 -14.04
N ALA A 253 37.93 -19.01 -14.24
CA ALA A 253 38.83 -18.50 -13.23
C ALA A 253 38.50 -17.10 -12.72
N GLU A 254 37.88 -16.28 -13.56
CA GLU A 254 37.39 -14.95 -13.24
C GLU A 254 36.25 -14.97 -12.17
N ALA A 255 35.46 -16.03 -12.12
CA ALA A 255 34.38 -16.20 -11.16
C ALA A 255 34.89 -16.62 -9.76
N THR A 256 36.12 -17.14 -9.68
CA THR A 256 36.72 -17.65 -8.44
C THR A 256 37.73 -16.70 -7.79
N ARG A 257 37.93 -15.51 -8.35
CA ARG A 257 38.83 -14.47 -7.81
C ARG A 257 38.09 -13.21 -7.40
N LYS A 258 38.71 -12.41 -6.52
CA LYS A 258 38.21 -11.14 -6.04
C LYS A 258 38.52 -10.01 -7.01
N TRP A 259 37.61 -9.06 -7.16
CA TRP A 259 37.71 -7.92 -8.04
C TRP A 259 37.63 -6.60 -7.29
N TYR A 260 38.46 -5.63 -7.69
CA TYR A 260 38.50 -4.27 -7.16
C TYR A 260 38.00 -3.27 -8.19
N LEU A 261 37.41 -2.16 -7.71
CA LEU A 261 36.82 -1.13 -8.55
C LEU A 261 37.87 -0.18 -9.12
N GLY A 262 37.86 0.03 -10.42
CA GLY A 262 38.79 0.85 -11.18
C GLY A 262 38.30 2.29 -11.41
N ARG A 263 38.49 2.83 -12.62
CA ARG A 263 38.03 4.15 -13.04
C ARG A 263 36.53 4.14 -13.31
N MET A 264 35.87 5.29 -13.09
CA MET A 264 34.46 5.47 -13.42
C MET A 264 34.30 6.41 -14.59
N THR A 265 33.62 5.96 -15.63
CA THR A 265 33.21 6.75 -16.80
C THR A 265 31.69 6.85 -16.80
N MET A 266 31.15 8.07 -16.82
CA MET A 266 29.71 8.33 -16.91
C MET A 266 29.38 8.81 -18.32
N GLN A 267 28.49 8.12 -19.00
CA GLN A 267 27.95 8.53 -20.29
C GLN A 267 26.52 9.03 -20.06
N ILE A 268 26.27 10.32 -20.30
CA ILE A 268 24.96 10.93 -20.04
C ILE A 268 24.37 11.43 -21.35
N ARG A 269 23.23 10.84 -21.76
CA ARG A 269 22.48 11.16 -22.97
C ARG A 269 21.11 11.74 -22.62
N ARG A 270 20.63 12.73 -23.40
CA ARG A 270 19.26 13.25 -23.31
C ARG A 270 18.24 12.30 -23.93
N ASN A 271 18.67 11.56 -24.94
CA ASN A 271 17.91 10.50 -25.59
C ASN A 271 18.85 9.39 -26.07
N ILE A 272 18.33 8.23 -26.41
CA ILE A 272 19.12 7.06 -26.75
C ILE A 272 20.01 7.25 -28.00
N ASN A 273 19.59 8.11 -28.93
CA ASN A 273 20.27 8.37 -30.20
C ASN A 273 21.27 9.54 -30.13
N GLU A 274 21.41 10.20 -28.98
CA GLU A 274 22.32 11.34 -28.84
C GLU A 274 23.78 10.91 -28.93
N GLN A 275 24.53 11.54 -29.83
CA GLN A 275 25.96 11.36 -29.92
C GLN A 275 26.69 12.08 -28.77
N LEU A 276 27.65 11.39 -28.19
CA LEU A 276 28.48 11.94 -27.13
C LEU A 276 29.67 12.68 -27.76
N THR A 277 29.69 14.00 -27.60
CA THR A 277 30.68 14.90 -28.27
C THR A 277 31.66 15.52 -27.32
N ASP A 278 31.29 15.72 -26.08
CA ASP A 278 32.07 16.43 -25.07
C ASP A 278 32.49 15.56 -23.89
N THR A 279 33.67 15.78 -23.36
CA THR A 279 34.23 15.04 -22.24
C THR A 279 34.70 15.98 -21.15
N ILE A 280 34.24 15.74 -19.92
CA ILE A 280 34.67 16.46 -18.70
C ILE A 280 35.46 15.48 -17.82
N VAL A 281 36.75 15.69 -17.73
CA VAL A 281 37.60 14.88 -16.83
C VAL A 281 37.70 15.55 -15.46
N ARG A 282 37.39 14.77 -14.41
CA ARG A 282 37.55 15.16 -13.00
C ARG A 282 38.44 14.10 -12.33
N ARG A 283 39.06 14.45 -11.19
CA ARG A 283 40.08 13.61 -10.51
C ARG A 283 39.75 12.10 -10.42
N ASN A 284 38.47 11.73 -10.28
CA ASN A 284 38.05 10.34 -10.07
C ASN A 284 36.91 9.91 -11.02
N ILE A 285 36.46 10.75 -11.93
CA ILE A 285 35.35 10.47 -12.83
C ILE A 285 35.58 11.17 -14.17
N THR A 286 35.30 10.46 -15.23
CA THR A 286 35.18 11.02 -16.58
C THR A 286 33.69 11.09 -16.94
N VAL A 287 33.19 12.25 -17.33
CA VAL A 287 31.81 12.43 -17.79
C VAL A 287 31.81 12.74 -19.26
N ILE A 288 31.13 11.91 -20.05
CA ILE A 288 30.97 12.07 -21.47
C ILE A 288 29.50 12.43 -21.75
N HIS A 289 29.26 13.49 -22.48
CA HIS A 289 27.89 13.96 -22.78
C HIS A 289 27.77 14.56 -24.17
N GLY A 290 26.54 14.73 -24.67
CA GLY A 290 26.24 15.47 -25.88
C GLY A 290 25.97 16.95 -25.60
N GLY A 291 26.27 17.82 -26.59
CA GLY A 291 25.97 19.24 -26.58
C GLY A 291 26.85 20.08 -25.67
N LYS A 292 26.68 21.43 -25.74
CA LYS A 292 27.56 22.41 -25.08
C LYS A 292 27.64 22.36 -23.56
N ARG A 293 26.70 21.73 -22.87
CA ARG A 293 26.67 21.63 -21.39
C ARG A 293 26.14 20.29 -20.97
N SER A 294 26.79 19.68 -19.97
CA SER A 294 26.28 18.45 -19.36
C SER A 294 24.85 18.66 -18.85
N PRO A 295 23.91 17.78 -19.19
CA PRO A 295 22.53 17.91 -18.76
C PRO A 295 22.36 17.73 -17.24
N MET A 296 23.35 17.13 -16.57
CA MET A 296 23.37 16.96 -15.12
C MET A 296 24.76 17.26 -14.55
N ARG A 297 24.77 17.76 -13.31
CA ARG A 297 26.03 18.02 -12.59
C ARG A 297 26.62 16.69 -12.09
N ALA A 298 27.84 16.33 -12.49
CA ALA A 298 28.52 15.13 -12.05
C ALA A 298 28.60 14.99 -10.52
N ARG A 299 28.71 16.10 -9.79
CA ARG A 299 28.71 16.12 -8.33
C ARG A 299 27.38 15.61 -7.74
N ALA A 300 26.25 15.89 -8.39
CA ALA A 300 24.94 15.45 -7.91
C ALA A 300 24.78 13.92 -7.97
N ILE A 301 25.36 13.29 -9.00
CA ILE A 301 25.36 11.83 -9.13
C ILE A 301 26.37 11.19 -8.15
N ARG A 302 27.60 11.73 -8.13
CA ARG A 302 28.71 11.11 -7.38
C ARG A 302 28.58 11.22 -5.87
N LYS A 303 27.96 12.29 -5.35
CA LYS A 303 27.96 12.60 -3.91
C LYS A 303 27.41 11.47 -3.08
N ASP A 304 26.44 10.74 -3.60
CA ASP A 304 25.66 9.73 -2.86
C ASP A 304 25.95 8.30 -3.32
N MET A 305 26.87 8.10 -4.28
CA MET A 305 27.32 6.77 -4.71
C MET A 305 28.29 6.14 -3.72
N THR A 306 28.11 4.85 -3.47
CA THR A 306 28.96 4.02 -2.61
C THR A 306 30.10 3.38 -3.39
N LEU A 307 29.93 3.16 -4.71
CA LEU A 307 30.99 2.65 -5.59
C LEU A 307 32.16 3.63 -5.67
N LYS A 308 33.33 3.24 -5.15
CA LYS A 308 34.54 4.06 -5.11
C LYS A 308 35.72 3.30 -5.69
N ARG A 309 36.58 3.99 -6.44
CA ARG A 309 37.82 3.47 -6.97
C ARG A 309 38.70 2.92 -5.85
N GLY A 310 39.28 1.74 -6.06
CA GLY A 310 40.20 1.05 -5.13
C GLY A 310 39.48 0.18 -4.09
N ASN A 311 38.18 0.28 -3.94
CA ASN A 311 37.44 -0.61 -3.04
C ASN A 311 37.25 -1.99 -3.66
N LEU A 312 37.12 -3.00 -2.80
CA LEU A 312 36.65 -4.33 -3.20
C LEU A 312 35.24 -4.20 -3.76
N PHE A 313 34.95 -4.91 -4.85
CA PHE A 313 33.58 -4.97 -5.36
C PHE A 313 32.61 -5.55 -4.30
N ARG A 314 31.47 -4.93 -4.11
CA ARG A 314 30.38 -5.43 -3.28
C ARG A 314 29.06 -5.26 -4.00
N GLN A 315 28.24 -6.30 -3.98
CA GLN A 315 26.91 -6.25 -4.61
C GLN A 315 26.01 -5.21 -3.93
N SER A 316 26.10 -5.08 -2.61
CA SER A 316 25.37 -4.06 -1.85
C SER A 316 25.71 -2.64 -2.30
N ASP A 317 26.98 -2.33 -2.53
CA ASP A 317 27.43 -1.02 -3.01
C ASP A 317 26.88 -0.72 -4.43
N LEU A 318 26.81 -1.75 -5.30
CA LEU A 318 26.19 -1.63 -6.62
C LEU A 318 24.68 -1.37 -6.52
N ASN A 319 23.99 -2.16 -5.70
CA ASN A 319 22.55 -2.02 -5.50
C ASN A 319 22.19 -0.66 -4.89
N GLU A 320 22.96 -0.20 -3.89
CA GLU A 320 22.78 1.11 -3.27
C GLU A 320 23.03 2.23 -4.29
N SER A 321 24.11 2.16 -5.06
CA SER A 321 24.39 3.16 -6.11
C SER A 321 23.33 3.18 -7.20
N SER A 322 22.80 2.03 -7.58
CA SER A 322 21.70 1.90 -8.54
C SER A 322 20.40 2.46 -7.95
N SER A 323 20.12 2.18 -6.67
CA SER A 323 18.95 2.72 -5.95
C SER A 323 19.02 4.25 -5.87
N VAL A 324 20.19 4.83 -5.58
CA VAL A 324 20.39 6.29 -5.60
C VAL A 324 20.06 6.86 -6.98
N LEU A 325 20.53 6.26 -8.05
CA LEU A 325 20.23 6.72 -9.42
C LEU A 325 18.74 6.62 -9.75
N ASN A 326 18.13 5.49 -9.43
CA ASN A 326 16.70 5.25 -9.69
C ASN A 326 15.81 6.20 -8.89
N SER A 327 16.20 6.51 -7.65
CA SER A 327 15.45 7.44 -6.79
C SER A 327 15.41 8.88 -7.32
N LEU A 328 16.38 9.27 -8.14
CA LEU A 328 16.35 10.56 -8.83
C LEU A 328 15.13 10.65 -9.77
N GLY A 329 14.65 9.52 -10.30
CA GLY A 329 13.51 9.47 -11.24
C GLY A 329 13.76 10.29 -12.51
N LEU A 330 15.02 10.37 -12.95
CA LEU A 330 15.48 11.19 -14.06
C LEU A 330 15.87 10.38 -15.29
N PHE A 331 16.12 9.09 -15.09
CA PHE A 331 16.70 8.25 -16.13
C PHE A 331 15.68 7.20 -16.60
N THR A 332 15.50 7.09 -17.90
CA THR A 332 14.81 5.96 -18.52
C THR A 332 15.70 4.71 -18.47
N VAL A 333 17.01 4.91 -18.63
CA VAL A 333 18.00 3.86 -18.51
C VAL A 333 19.11 4.36 -17.61
N SER A 334 19.43 3.58 -16.57
CA SER A 334 20.64 3.76 -15.75
C SER A 334 21.26 2.39 -15.49
N ALA A 335 22.36 2.10 -16.13
CA ALA A 335 23.02 0.80 -16.05
C ALA A 335 24.52 0.94 -15.80
N PHE A 336 25.00 0.18 -14.80
CA PHE A 336 26.42 -0.02 -14.61
C PHE A 336 26.87 -1.20 -15.45
N SER A 337 27.96 -1.03 -16.17
CA SER A 337 28.74 -2.10 -16.77
C SER A 337 30.17 -2.07 -16.23
N PHE A 338 30.75 -3.24 -16.10
CA PHE A 338 32.08 -3.42 -15.55
C PHE A 338 32.93 -4.19 -16.57
N THR A 339 34.10 -3.66 -16.87
CA THR A 339 35.01 -4.29 -17.80
C THR A 339 36.38 -4.47 -17.11
N PRO A 340 37.05 -5.61 -17.27
CA PRO A 340 38.42 -5.75 -16.82
C PRO A 340 39.28 -4.65 -17.43
N ARG A 341 40.18 -4.09 -16.62
CA ARG A 341 41.06 -3.01 -17.05
C ARG A 341 42.02 -3.43 -18.16
N ASP A 342 42.48 -4.66 -18.11
CA ASP A 342 43.33 -5.30 -19.11
C ASP A 342 42.92 -6.77 -19.31
N THR A 343 43.45 -7.38 -20.34
CA THR A 343 43.14 -8.77 -20.72
C THR A 343 44.08 -9.80 -20.10
N THR A 344 44.95 -9.37 -19.20
CA THR A 344 45.91 -10.28 -18.55
C THR A 344 45.20 -11.21 -17.57
N ALA A 345 45.70 -12.44 -17.45
CA ALA A 345 45.17 -13.42 -16.50
C ALA A 345 45.28 -12.97 -15.04
N GLN A 346 46.08 -11.97 -14.73
CA GLN A 346 46.32 -11.43 -13.39
C GLN A 346 45.46 -10.17 -13.09
N CYS A 347 44.68 -9.67 -14.05
CA CYS A 347 43.83 -8.49 -13.86
C CYS A 347 42.80 -8.74 -12.76
N ASP A 348 42.83 -7.92 -11.71
CA ASP A 348 41.91 -7.94 -10.57
C ASP A 348 41.03 -6.69 -10.50
N THR A 349 41.14 -5.79 -11.47
CA THR A 349 40.52 -4.47 -11.45
C THR A 349 39.47 -4.32 -12.55
N LEU A 350 38.25 -3.90 -12.14
CA LEU A 350 37.12 -3.62 -13.01
C LEU A 350 36.95 -2.11 -13.21
N ASP A 351 37.10 -1.61 -14.41
CA ASP A 351 36.71 -0.25 -14.75
C ASP A 351 35.19 -0.16 -14.91
N MET A 352 34.60 0.89 -14.36
CA MET A 352 33.13 1.09 -14.26
C MET A 352 32.66 2.03 -15.35
N ILE A 353 31.66 1.63 -16.10
CA ILE A 353 30.96 2.48 -17.07
C ILE A 353 29.50 2.62 -16.61
N LEU A 354 29.08 3.85 -16.36
CA LEU A 354 27.70 4.18 -16.06
C LEU A 354 27.04 4.82 -17.27
N ASN A 355 26.09 4.09 -17.87
CA ASN A 355 25.27 4.59 -18.97
C ASN A 355 23.97 5.17 -18.43
N CYS A 356 23.73 6.46 -18.68
CA CYS A 356 22.51 7.17 -18.28
C CYS A 356 21.83 7.78 -19.51
N VAL A 357 20.56 7.45 -19.68
CA VAL A 357 19.68 8.12 -20.66
C VAL A 357 18.60 8.85 -19.88
N LEU A 358 18.51 10.17 -20.04
CA LEU A 358 17.53 10.99 -19.36
C LEU A 358 16.10 10.68 -19.87
N ASP A 359 15.14 10.73 -18.97
CA ASP A 359 13.73 10.73 -19.27
C ASP A 359 13.24 12.13 -19.68
N LYS A 360 11.97 12.22 -20.06
CA LYS A 360 11.32 13.49 -20.40
C LYS A 360 11.45 14.47 -19.24
N PRO A 361 11.86 15.73 -19.52
CA PRO A 361 12.09 16.72 -18.47
C PRO A 361 10.81 17.26 -17.83
N TYR A 362 9.68 17.12 -18.51
CA TYR A 362 8.37 17.58 -18.05
C TYR A 362 7.40 16.42 -17.96
N ASP A 363 6.61 16.44 -16.91
CA ASP A 363 5.52 15.52 -16.65
C ASP A 363 4.27 16.33 -16.33
N ALA A 364 3.20 16.09 -17.08
CA ALA A 364 1.91 16.76 -16.90
C ALA A 364 0.86 15.72 -16.55
N SER A 365 0.04 16.00 -15.54
CA SER A 365 -1.06 15.14 -15.11
C SER A 365 -2.36 15.94 -15.02
N ILE A 366 -3.44 15.28 -15.42
CA ILE A 366 -4.82 15.77 -15.24
C ILE A 366 -5.55 14.69 -14.48
N GLU A 367 -6.09 15.03 -13.33
CA GLU A 367 -6.88 14.13 -12.51
C GLU A 367 -8.27 14.74 -12.32
N ALA A 368 -9.29 14.03 -12.78
CA ALA A 368 -10.68 14.36 -12.51
C ALA A 368 -11.20 13.36 -11.45
N ASN A 369 -11.77 13.87 -10.39
CA ASN A 369 -12.36 13.07 -9.32
C ASN A 369 -13.80 13.48 -9.06
N TYR A 370 -14.55 12.59 -8.45
CA TYR A 370 -15.88 12.86 -7.92
C TYR A 370 -15.94 12.38 -6.47
N THR A 371 -16.21 13.30 -5.57
CA THR A 371 -16.20 13.03 -4.13
C THR A 371 -17.62 12.81 -3.64
N LEU A 372 -17.81 11.75 -2.85
CA LEU A 372 -19.04 11.49 -2.09
C LEU A 372 -18.65 11.38 -0.62
N LYS A 373 -19.20 12.24 0.22
CA LYS A 373 -18.89 12.30 1.65
C LYS A 373 -20.03 11.73 2.49
N SER A 374 -19.71 11.24 3.68
CA SER A 374 -20.70 10.66 4.61
C SER A 374 -21.69 11.68 5.18
N ASP A 375 -21.39 12.97 5.05
CA ASP A 375 -22.29 14.07 5.42
C ASP A 375 -23.23 14.52 4.29
N ASN A 376 -23.42 13.65 3.29
CA ASN A 376 -24.24 13.86 2.11
C ASN A 376 -23.77 15.01 1.20
N ARG A 377 -22.51 15.42 1.29
CA ARG A 377 -21.89 16.31 0.31
C ARG A 377 -21.27 15.48 -0.83
N MET A 378 -21.47 15.94 -2.05
CA MET A 378 -20.90 15.33 -3.23
C MET A 378 -20.53 16.38 -4.27
N GLY A 379 -19.59 16.05 -5.13
CA GLY A 379 -19.22 16.94 -6.23
C GLY A 379 -17.94 16.60 -6.94
N PRO A 380 -17.72 17.21 -8.12
CA PRO A 380 -16.52 17.02 -8.93
C PRO A 380 -15.32 17.80 -8.39
N GLY A 381 -14.14 17.28 -8.65
CA GLY A 381 -12.87 17.95 -8.46
C GLY A 381 -11.95 17.74 -9.65
N LEU A 382 -11.05 18.70 -9.88
CA LEU A 382 -10.04 18.67 -10.92
C LEU A 382 -8.70 19.06 -10.32
N VAL A 383 -7.65 18.28 -10.62
CA VAL A 383 -6.27 18.60 -10.26
C VAL A 383 -5.42 18.59 -11.54
N LEU A 384 -4.73 19.69 -11.76
CA LEU A 384 -3.77 19.84 -12.85
C LEU A 384 -2.36 19.87 -12.24
N GLY A 385 -1.52 18.94 -12.66
CA GLY A 385 -0.13 18.84 -12.20
C GLY A 385 0.86 19.08 -13.33
N LEU A 386 1.90 19.88 -13.05
CA LEU A 386 3.05 20.06 -13.93
C LEU A 386 4.31 19.88 -13.12
N THR A 387 5.15 18.93 -13.49
CA THR A 387 6.43 18.66 -12.83
C THR A 387 7.58 18.82 -13.81
N LYS A 388 8.55 19.63 -13.44
CA LYS A 388 9.84 19.74 -14.11
C LYS A 388 10.87 18.92 -13.37
N ARG A 389 11.34 17.87 -13.98
CA ARG A 389 12.40 17.00 -13.46
C ARG A 389 13.76 17.63 -13.75
N ASN A 390 14.71 17.50 -12.79
CA ASN A 390 16.04 18.04 -12.91
C ASN A 390 16.06 19.57 -13.12
N ALA A 391 15.24 20.29 -12.37
CA ALA A 391 14.97 21.71 -12.58
C ALA A 391 16.26 22.57 -12.60
N PHE A 392 17.24 22.24 -11.76
CA PHE A 392 18.52 22.95 -11.60
C PHE A 392 19.74 22.07 -11.91
N ARG A 393 19.59 20.98 -12.65
CA ARG A 393 20.63 20.00 -13.05
C ARG A 393 21.26 19.22 -11.89
N GLY A 394 20.60 19.15 -10.75
CA GLY A 394 21.04 18.41 -9.57
C GLY A 394 20.10 17.30 -9.15
N GLY A 395 19.09 16.99 -9.99
CA GLY A 395 18.09 15.97 -9.72
C GLY A 395 16.84 16.52 -9.01
N GLU A 396 16.74 17.83 -8.86
CA GLU A 396 15.61 18.47 -8.17
C GLU A 396 14.33 18.32 -8.99
N LYS A 397 13.20 18.03 -8.31
CA LYS A 397 11.86 18.03 -8.90
C LYS A 397 11.11 19.29 -8.47
N LEU A 398 10.71 20.10 -9.43
CA LEU A 398 9.87 21.26 -9.21
C LEU A 398 8.47 20.94 -9.72
N SER A 399 7.49 20.91 -8.81
CA SER A 399 6.11 20.57 -9.15
C SER A 399 5.16 21.71 -8.81
N LEU A 400 4.27 22.01 -9.74
CA LEU A 400 3.13 22.92 -9.55
C LEU A 400 1.86 22.11 -9.69
N LYS A 401 0.97 22.19 -8.70
CA LYS A 401 -0.37 21.63 -8.76
C LYS A 401 -1.40 22.72 -8.62
N LEU A 402 -2.40 22.71 -9.47
CA LEU A 402 -3.59 23.54 -9.37
C LEU A 402 -4.77 22.63 -9.08
N MET A 403 -5.58 22.98 -8.09
CA MET A 403 -6.73 22.19 -7.68
C MET A 403 -7.98 23.05 -7.62
N GLY A 404 -9.10 22.46 -8.01
CA GLY A 404 -10.41 23.07 -7.88
C GLY A 404 -11.46 22.00 -7.63
N SER A 405 -12.38 22.26 -6.70
CA SER A 405 -13.50 21.36 -6.44
C SER A 405 -14.77 22.15 -6.14
N TYR A 406 -15.88 21.54 -6.47
CA TYR A 406 -17.22 22.05 -6.17
C TYR A 406 -18.04 20.93 -5.53
N GLU A 407 -18.59 21.19 -4.36
CA GLU A 407 -19.42 20.23 -3.64
C GLU A 407 -20.78 20.85 -3.33
N TRP A 408 -21.83 20.06 -3.49
CA TRP A 408 -23.18 20.41 -3.05
C TRP A 408 -23.72 19.38 -2.07
N GLN A 409 -24.62 19.79 -1.21
CA GLN A 409 -25.24 18.90 -0.24
C GLN A 409 -26.48 18.25 -0.85
N THR A 410 -26.57 16.90 -0.71
CA THR A 410 -27.73 16.09 -1.09
C THR A 410 -28.41 15.55 0.16
N GLY A 411 -29.72 15.37 0.13
CA GLY A 411 -30.49 14.80 1.26
C GLY A 411 -31.71 15.62 1.63
N ARG A 412 -32.52 15.07 2.55
CA ARG A 412 -33.78 15.70 2.99
C ARG A 412 -33.46 17.07 3.58
N ARG A 413 -34.03 18.08 2.99
CA ARG A 413 -33.98 19.47 3.49
C ARG A 413 -34.36 19.47 4.97
N VAL A 414 -33.43 19.93 5.82
CA VAL A 414 -33.83 20.32 7.17
C VAL A 414 -34.86 21.43 6.98
N ALA A 415 -36.09 21.15 7.42
CA ALA A 415 -37.21 22.06 7.24
C ALA A 415 -36.83 23.41 7.88
N SER A 416 -36.68 24.41 7.10
CA SER A 416 -37.04 25.80 7.29
C SER A 416 -36.28 26.84 6.49
N ASN A 417 -35.18 26.57 5.78
CA ASN A 417 -34.67 27.56 4.85
C ASN A 417 -33.96 26.96 3.62
N ASN A 418 -34.42 27.39 2.47
CA ASN A 418 -34.16 26.94 1.10
C ASN A 418 -32.71 27.15 0.59
N THR A 419 -31.69 27.06 1.43
CA THR A 419 -30.31 27.33 1.04
C THR A 419 -29.51 26.02 0.93
N SER A 420 -29.25 25.58 -0.29
CA SER A 420 -28.26 24.55 -0.57
C SER A 420 -26.88 25.05 -0.13
N ILE A 421 -26.19 24.26 0.72
CA ILE A 421 -24.83 24.57 1.14
C ILE A 421 -23.89 24.12 0.02
N ASN A 422 -23.43 25.06 -0.76
CA ASN A 422 -22.41 24.82 -1.78
C ASN A 422 -21.04 25.13 -1.19
N ASN A 423 -20.04 24.33 -1.54
CA ASN A 423 -18.66 24.50 -1.10
C ASN A 423 -17.77 24.58 -2.33
N TYR A 424 -17.02 25.65 -2.46
CA TYR A 424 -16.00 25.83 -3.49
C TYR A 424 -14.64 25.75 -2.84
N GLU A 425 -13.75 24.99 -3.41
CA GLU A 425 -12.35 24.95 -2.95
C GLU A 425 -11.44 25.03 -4.17
N TYR A 426 -10.50 25.98 -4.14
CA TYR A 426 -9.49 26.12 -5.17
C TYR A 426 -8.15 26.51 -4.55
N GLY A 427 -7.09 26.00 -5.14
CA GLY A 427 -5.75 26.20 -4.59
C GLY A 427 -4.63 25.90 -5.56
N ALA A 428 -3.45 26.28 -5.13
CA ALA A 428 -2.20 26.00 -5.81
C ALA A 428 -1.16 25.48 -4.82
N GLU A 429 -0.38 24.50 -5.23
CA GLU A 429 0.75 23.96 -4.47
C GLU A 429 2.01 24.00 -5.35
N LEU A 430 3.05 24.64 -4.84
CA LEU A 430 4.39 24.63 -5.41
C LEU A 430 5.29 23.82 -4.49
N SER A 431 5.96 22.78 -5.04
CA SER A 431 6.88 21.97 -4.26
C SER A 431 8.21 21.78 -4.98
N LEU A 432 9.27 21.78 -4.20
CA LEU A 432 10.64 21.55 -4.64
C LEU A 432 11.25 20.43 -3.82
N GLU A 433 11.49 19.29 -4.46
CA GLU A 433 12.09 18.12 -3.83
C GLU A 433 13.54 17.96 -4.27
N TYR A 434 14.45 17.91 -3.30
CA TYR A 434 15.84 17.54 -3.48
C TYR A 434 16.03 16.06 -3.13
N PRO A 435 16.65 15.23 -3.99
CA PRO A 435 16.87 13.80 -3.72
C PRO A 435 18.05 13.58 -2.77
N ARG A 436 18.17 14.39 -1.72
CA ARG A 436 19.22 14.36 -0.71
C ARG A 436 18.86 15.27 0.46
N ILE A 437 19.55 15.13 1.60
CA ILE A 437 19.45 16.08 2.69
C ILE A 437 20.26 17.33 2.35
N GLU A 438 19.57 18.47 2.28
CA GLU A 438 20.16 19.81 2.19
C GLU A 438 20.01 20.51 3.55
N ALA A 439 20.97 20.28 4.45
CA ALA A 439 20.97 20.78 5.83
C ALA A 439 22.20 21.65 6.12
N PHE A 440 22.55 22.58 5.24
CA PHE A 440 23.63 23.56 5.43
C PHE A 440 24.94 22.99 6.00
N GLY A 441 25.25 21.72 5.71
CA GLY A 441 26.49 21.07 6.19
C GLY A 441 26.45 20.55 7.63
N LEU A 442 25.36 20.74 8.36
CA LEU A 442 25.25 20.36 9.77
C LEU A 442 25.15 18.84 10.02
N LEU A 443 24.72 18.08 9.04
CA LEU A 443 24.57 16.63 9.16
C LEU A 443 25.72 15.89 8.48
N LYS A 444 26.49 15.13 9.25
CA LYS A 444 27.51 14.20 8.73
C LYS A 444 26.78 13.08 7.94
N ARG A 445 27.39 12.67 6.83
CA ARG A 445 26.93 11.63 5.94
C ARG A 445 26.73 10.32 6.71
N ARG A 446 25.48 9.91 6.93
CA ARG A 446 25.13 8.56 7.39
C ARG A 446 24.69 7.72 6.19
N ARG A 447 24.98 6.43 6.23
CA ARG A 447 24.37 5.47 5.29
C ARG A 447 22.92 5.26 5.69
N PHE A 448 22.02 5.52 4.77
CA PHE A 448 20.60 5.26 4.90
C PHE A 448 20.24 4.08 4.00
N HIS A 449 19.17 3.38 4.31
CA HIS A 449 18.71 2.23 3.52
C HIS A 449 18.25 2.64 2.11
N SER A 450 17.62 3.80 2.00
CA SER A 450 17.29 4.43 0.72
C SER A 450 17.73 5.90 0.72
N PRO A 451 17.90 6.51 -0.47
CA PRO A 451 18.30 7.90 -0.55
C PRO A 451 17.30 8.80 0.19
N PRO A 452 17.79 9.68 1.08
CA PRO A 452 16.94 10.62 1.77
C PRO A 452 16.50 11.75 0.84
N SER A 453 15.41 12.42 1.15
CA SER A 453 14.96 13.62 0.42
C SER A 453 14.69 14.80 1.31
N THR A 454 14.77 16.01 0.72
CA THR A 454 14.37 17.28 1.31
C THR A 454 13.26 17.86 0.47
N LEU A 455 12.11 18.11 1.08
CA LEU A 455 10.93 18.67 0.44
C LEU A 455 10.66 20.07 0.98
N LEU A 456 10.64 21.05 0.10
CA LEU A 456 10.11 22.38 0.32
C LEU A 456 8.73 22.44 -0.31
N SER A 457 7.72 22.87 0.42
CA SER A 457 6.37 23.06 -0.11
C SER A 457 5.79 24.42 0.29
N LEU A 458 5.03 24.97 -0.64
CA LEU A 458 4.20 26.18 -0.44
C LEU A 458 2.85 25.88 -1.07
N SER A 459 1.78 25.98 -0.30
CA SER A 459 0.41 25.84 -0.80
C SER A 459 -0.46 27.01 -0.37
N ILE A 460 -1.35 27.42 -1.25
CA ILE A 460 -2.38 28.43 -1.01
C ILE A 460 -3.70 27.77 -1.39
N ASN A 461 -4.64 27.77 -0.47
CA ASN A 461 -5.96 27.18 -0.67
C ASN A 461 -7.04 28.13 -0.16
N GLN A 462 -8.03 28.40 -0.99
CA GLN A 462 -9.22 29.18 -0.64
C GLN A 462 -10.40 28.24 -0.62
N ARG A 463 -11.09 28.20 0.54
CA ARG A 463 -12.36 27.49 0.71
C ARG A 463 -13.46 28.50 0.93
N ASP A 464 -14.46 28.47 0.06
CA ASP A 464 -15.69 29.29 0.17
C ASP A 464 -16.86 28.36 0.49
N ARG A 465 -17.38 28.46 1.69
CA ARG A 465 -18.59 27.78 2.12
C ARG A 465 -19.75 28.75 2.06
N ALA A 466 -20.50 28.67 0.97
CA ALA A 466 -21.59 29.59 0.70
C ALA A 466 -22.53 29.74 1.93
N ASN A 467 -22.89 30.99 2.25
CA ASN A 467 -23.71 31.37 3.40
C ASN A 467 -23.08 31.17 4.79
N TYR A 468 -21.79 30.80 4.89
CA TYR A 468 -21.11 30.66 6.16
C TYR A 468 -19.83 31.47 6.23
N TYR A 469 -18.75 31.03 5.54
CA TYR A 469 -17.44 31.68 5.64
C TYR A 469 -16.55 31.47 4.41
N LYS A 470 -15.54 32.33 4.29
CA LYS A 470 -14.45 32.20 3.33
C LYS A 470 -13.13 32.07 4.09
N LEU A 471 -12.46 30.91 3.93
CA LEU A 471 -11.22 30.61 4.63
C LEU A 471 -10.06 30.52 3.63
N LEU A 472 -9.06 31.38 3.80
CA LEU A 472 -7.77 31.30 3.13
C LEU A 472 -6.79 30.53 4.01
N THR A 473 -6.15 29.52 3.46
CA THR A 473 -5.10 28.77 4.13
C THR A 473 -3.82 28.82 3.31
N ILE A 474 -2.75 29.31 3.89
CA ILE A 474 -1.40 29.28 3.31
C ILE A 474 -0.54 28.37 4.15
N LYS A 475 0.09 27.38 3.53
CA LYS A 475 1.00 26.46 4.22
C LYS A 475 2.37 26.47 3.58
N THR A 476 3.39 26.50 4.39
CA THR A 476 4.76 26.31 3.94
C THR A 476 5.47 25.32 4.86
N SER A 477 6.30 24.45 4.30
CA SER A 477 7.07 23.51 5.10
C SER A 477 8.39 23.12 4.46
N LEU A 478 9.36 22.82 5.32
CA LEU A 478 10.62 22.14 4.99
C LEU A 478 10.62 20.78 5.68
N THR A 479 10.62 19.69 4.91
CA THR A 479 10.55 18.32 5.45
C THR A 479 11.73 17.49 4.97
N TYR A 480 12.39 16.81 5.91
CA TYR A 480 13.42 15.82 5.65
C TYR A 480 12.82 14.42 5.79
N LYS A 481 12.97 13.59 4.75
CA LYS A 481 12.52 12.20 4.75
C LYS A 481 13.71 11.26 4.70
N VAL A 482 13.76 10.31 5.63
CA VAL A 482 14.88 9.41 5.82
C VAL A 482 14.39 7.99 6.07
N GLN A 483 14.89 7.04 5.29
CA GLN A 483 14.73 5.61 5.53
C GLN A 483 15.98 5.11 6.25
N ALA A 484 15.97 5.11 7.59
CA ALA A 484 17.15 4.79 8.40
C ALA A 484 17.56 3.31 8.27
N SER A 485 16.59 2.41 8.17
CA SER A 485 16.78 0.99 7.90
C SER A 485 15.65 0.46 7.03
N ARG A 486 15.65 -0.83 6.71
CA ARG A 486 14.57 -1.50 5.96
C ARG A 486 13.19 -1.29 6.62
N ASN A 487 13.18 -1.24 7.96
CA ASN A 487 11.96 -1.22 8.76
C ASN A 487 11.59 0.16 9.30
N TRP A 488 12.56 1.08 9.43
CA TRP A 488 12.38 2.38 10.08
C TRP A 488 12.42 3.53 9.10
N ARG A 489 11.37 4.35 9.11
CA ARG A 489 11.26 5.59 8.35
C ARG A 489 11.05 6.76 9.30
N HIS A 490 11.75 7.86 9.03
CA HIS A 490 11.68 9.09 9.80
C HIS A 490 11.36 10.25 8.88
N GLU A 491 10.45 11.11 9.31
CA GLU A 491 10.15 12.38 8.66
C GLU A 491 10.29 13.49 9.69
N PHE A 492 11.13 14.47 9.40
CA PHE A 492 11.38 15.59 10.27
C PHE A 492 11.09 16.91 9.55
N THR A 493 10.14 17.68 10.06
CA THR A 493 9.78 19.01 9.57
C THR A 493 10.22 20.05 10.60
N PRO A 494 11.46 20.58 10.49
CA PRO A 494 11.95 21.57 11.44
C PRO A 494 11.20 22.91 11.37
N ILE A 495 10.64 23.23 10.20
CA ILE A 495 9.90 24.45 9.97
C ILE A 495 8.67 24.13 9.15
N GLY A 496 7.51 24.32 9.73
CA GLY A 496 6.21 24.35 9.08
C GLY A 496 5.44 25.56 9.58
N VAL A 497 4.70 26.21 8.71
CA VAL A 497 3.82 27.32 9.09
C VAL A 497 2.52 27.16 8.34
N ASP A 498 1.44 27.04 9.09
CA ASP A 498 0.09 27.14 8.54
C ASP A 498 -0.47 28.50 8.95
N TYR A 499 -0.88 29.29 7.97
CA TYR A 499 -1.58 30.55 8.16
C TYR A 499 -3.02 30.40 7.70
N ASN A 500 -3.95 30.54 8.64
CA ASN A 500 -5.38 30.52 8.38
C ASN A 500 -5.94 31.93 8.53
N ARG A 501 -6.70 32.39 7.53
CA ARG A 501 -7.37 33.68 7.54
C ARG A 501 -8.81 33.56 7.12
N LEU A 502 -9.69 34.08 7.96
CA LEU A 502 -11.12 34.14 7.71
C LEU A 502 -11.44 35.45 6.96
N ASN A 503 -11.56 35.37 5.62
CA ASN A 503 -11.71 36.54 4.76
C ASN A 503 -13.13 37.11 4.69
N GLY A 504 -14.09 36.43 5.31
CA GLY A 504 -15.47 36.89 5.36
C GLY A 504 -16.37 35.87 6.04
N THR A 505 -17.30 36.37 6.82
CA THR A 505 -18.32 35.59 7.52
C THR A 505 -19.72 36.10 7.20
N SER A 506 -20.73 35.27 7.39
CA SER A 506 -22.13 35.68 7.33
C SER A 506 -22.64 35.94 8.74
N ALA A 507 -23.66 36.79 8.87
CA ALA A 507 -24.33 37.05 10.16
C ALA A 507 -24.81 35.76 10.84
N LYS A 508 -25.25 34.77 10.05
CA LYS A 508 -25.64 33.44 10.56
C LYS A 508 -24.46 32.71 11.17
N PHE A 509 -23.30 32.72 10.51
CA PHE A 509 -22.07 32.08 11.00
C PHE A 509 -21.55 32.82 12.24
N ASP A 510 -21.57 34.15 12.25
CA ASP A 510 -21.16 34.96 13.39
C ASP A 510 -22.02 34.67 14.64
N SER A 511 -23.35 34.53 14.47
CA SER A 511 -24.23 34.11 15.56
C SER A 511 -23.90 32.75 16.12
N ILE A 512 -23.55 31.79 15.26
CA ILE A 512 -23.13 30.44 15.66
C ILE A 512 -21.77 30.49 16.38
N MET A 513 -20.84 31.29 15.89
CA MET A 513 -19.54 31.51 16.52
C MET A 513 -19.67 32.08 17.93
N LEU A 514 -20.59 33.04 18.11
CA LEU A 514 -20.86 33.66 19.42
C LEU A 514 -21.57 32.71 20.39
N SER A 515 -22.36 31.77 19.89
CA SER A 515 -23.03 30.77 20.73
C SER A 515 -22.10 29.62 21.17
N ASN A 516 -20.96 29.47 20.52
CA ASN A 516 -20.00 28.40 20.83
C ASN A 516 -18.55 28.95 20.80
N MET A 517 -18.02 29.24 21.97
CA MET A 517 -16.67 29.83 22.13
C MET A 517 -15.55 28.94 21.59
N GLN A 518 -15.71 27.62 21.57
CA GLN A 518 -14.72 26.70 21.00
C GLN A 518 -14.54 26.93 19.50
N TYR A 519 -15.65 27.20 18.77
CA TYR A 519 -15.55 27.58 17.37
C TYR A 519 -14.91 28.93 17.19
N TYR A 520 -15.34 29.86 18.01
CA TYR A 520 -14.81 31.22 17.97
C TYR A 520 -13.29 31.21 18.05
N TYR A 521 -12.70 30.55 19.06
CA TYR A 521 -11.24 30.47 19.22
C TYR A 521 -10.55 29.52 18.22
N SER A 522 -11.23 28.52 17.68
CA SER A 522 -10.62 27.56 16.77
C SER A 522 -10.58 27.98 15.31
N MET A 523 -11.41 28.97 14.91
CA MET A 523 -11.51 29.45 13.54
C MET A 523 -10.95 30.87 13.31
N PHE A 524 -10.32 31.45 14.32
CA PHE A 524 -9.66 32.75 14.17
C PHE A 524 -8.53 32.76 13.17
N ASP A 525 -8.24 33.98 12.70
CA ASP A 525 -6.97 34.27 12.03
C ASP A 525 -5.82 33.86 12.92
N GLN A 526 -5.03 32.90 12.52
CA GLN A 526 -3.92 32.45 13.34
C GLN A 526 -2.79 31.86 12.52
N PHE A 527 -1.57 32.06 13.04
CA PHE A 527 -0.42 31.28 12.62
C PHE A 527 -0.26 30.03 13.46
N VAL A 528 0.13 28.94 12.79
CA VAL A 528 0.51 27.68 13.46
C VAL A 528 1.94 27.34 13.03
N PRO A 529 2.95 27.96 13.67
CA PRO A 529 4.36 27.64 13.39
C PRO A 529 4.70 26.31 14.06
N LYS A 530 5.04 25.29 13.25
CA LYS A 530 5.17 23.88 13.67
C LYS A 530 6.59 23.38 13.54
N LEU A 531 6.97 22.55 14.49
CA LEU A 531 8.04 21.57 14.38
C LEU A 531 7.40 20.20 14.52
N GLN A 532 7.65 19.29 13.54
CA GLN A 532 7.02 17.97 13.54
C GLN A 532 8.05 16.88 13.32
N TYR A 533 7.91 15.80 14.07
CA TYR A 533 8.69 14.59 13.88
C TYR A 533 7.76 13.38 13.81
N SER A 534 7.85 12.65 12.70
CA SER A 534 7.10 11.41 12.51
C SER A 534 8.07 10.25 12.36
N VAL A 535 7.73 9.14 13.00
CA VAL A 535 8.47 7.90 12.92
C VAL A 535 7.51 6.78 12.59
N SER A 536 7.89 5.91 11.68
CA SER A 536 7.14 4.69 11.38
C SER A 536 8.06 3.48 11.35
N TYR A 537 7.53 2.37 11.87
CA TYR A 537 8.14 1.05 11.86
C TYR A 537 7.22 0.08 11.13
N GLN A 538 7.78 -0.65 10.19
CA GLN A 538 7.09 -1.73 9.50
C GLN A 538 7.97 -2.98 9.57
N SER A 539 7.44 -4.07 10.13
CA SER A 539 8.15 -5.34 10.12
C SER A 539 8.30 -5.88 8.69
N ASP A 540 9.25 -6.78 8.49
CA ASP A 540 9.47 -7.38 7.18
C ASP A 540 8.23 -8.12 6.69
N SER A 541 7.99 -8.09 5.38
CA SER A 541 6.80 -8.69 4.73
C SER A 541 6.73 -10.22 4.85
N TRP A 542 7.89 -10.88 5.03
CA TRP A 542 7.97 -12.34 5.20
C TRP A 542 7.66 -12.81 6.63
N LYS A 543 7.50 -11.90 7.59
CA LYS A 543 7.09 -12.28 8.95
C LYS A 543 5.64 -12.72 8.97
N LYS A 544 5.35 -13.89 9.56
CA LYS A 544 4.01 -14.45 9.71
C LYS A 544 3.03 -13.48 10.37
N ASN A 545 3.49 -12.69 11.35
CA ASN A 545 2.67 -11.76 12.13
C ASN A 545 3.25 -10.35 12.04
N PRO A 546 3.01 -9.61 10.94
CA PRO A 546 3.59 -8.28 10.75
C PRO A 546 3.01 -7.24 11.73
N ILE A 547 3.89 -6.30 12.10
CA ILE A 547 3.57 -5.14 12.94
C ILE A 547 3.85 -3.89 12.12
N TYR A 548 2.93 -2.94 12.19
CA TYR A 548 3.11 -1.57 11.72
C TYR A 548 2.84 -0.62 12.88
N TRP A 549 3.75 0.27 13.14
CA TRP A 549 3.62 1.32 14.16
C TRP A 549 4.01 2.66 13.57
N GLU A 550 3.24 3.68 13.89
CA GLU A 550 3.55 5.06 13.57
C GLU A 550 3.29 5.97 14.77
N ALA A 551 4.12 6.98 14.91
CA ALA A 551 3.95 8.03 15.91
C ALA A 551 4.38 9.37 15.33
N THR A 552 3.63 10.42 15.65
CA THR A 552 3.91 11.80 15.23
C THR A 552 3.84 12.70 16.44
N LEU A 553 4.92 13.42 16.68
CA LEU A 553 5.01 14.50 17.65
C LEU A 553 5.03 15.83 16.90
N THR A 554 4.08 16.70 17.21
CA THR A 554 4.02 18.07 16.68
C THR A 554 4.09 19.03 17.84
N GLU A 555 5.00 19.97 17.74
CA GLU A 555 5.11 21.15 18.59
C GLU A 555 4.74 22.36 17.77
N ALA A 556 4.01 23.30 18.33
CA ALA A 556 3.68 24.56 17.70
C ALA A 556 3.90 25.74 18.63
N GLY A 557 4.44 26.83 18.09
CA GLY A 557 4.54 28.12 18.76
C GLY A 557 5.70 28.30 19.73
N ASN A 558 6.36 27.23 20.21
CA ASN A 558 7.46 27.38 21.17
C ASN A 558 8.62 28.15 20.62
N PHE A 559 8.97 27.94 19.37
CA PHE A 559 10.06 28.64 18.73
C PHE A 559 9.82 30.17 18.73
N VAL A 560 8.58 30.60 18.45
CA VAL A 560 8.17 32.01 18.49
C VAL A 560 8.18 32.55 19.92
N SER A 561 7.63 31.76 20.86
CA SER A 561 7.64 32.13 22.31
C SER A 561 9.05 32.27 22.88
N LEU A 562 9.98 31.39 22.47
CA LEU A 562 11.41 31.52 22.85
C LEU A 562 12.03 32.83 22.28
N GLY A 563 11.65 33.19 21.05
CA GLY A 563 12.04 34.49 20.48
C GLY A 563 11.53 35.65 21.34
N TYR A 564 10.26 35.64 21.75
CA TYR A 564 9.70 36.65 22.64
C TYR A 564 10.36 36.66 24.00
N MET A 565 10.76 35.53 24.55
CA MET A 565 11.49 35.45 25.82
C MET A 565 12.87 36.10 25.73
N ALA A 566 13.56 35.97 24.59
CA ALA A 566 14.83 36.65 24.34
C ALA A 566 14.69 38.18 24.34
N PHE A 567 13.48 38.72 24.08
CA PHE A 567 13.15 40.13 24.17
C PHE A 567 12.45 40.54 25.48
N GLY A 568 12.55 39.70 26.53
CA GLY A 568 12.09 40.04 27.89
C GLY A 568 10.63 39.80 28.19
N LYS A 569 9.86 39.12 27.30
CA LYS A 569 8.48 38.66 27.59
C LYS A 569 8.47 37.28 28.16
N ASN A 570 7.59 36.98 29.12
CA ASN A 570 7.45 35.67 29.70
C ASN A 570 6.95 34.64 28.65
N PHE A 571 7.46 33.42 28.73
CA PHE A 571 7.09 32.33 27.83
C PHE A 571 5.58 31.98 27.88
N GLY A 572 4.98 31.99 29.04
CA GLY A 572 3.58 31.64 29.30
C GLY A 572 2.56 32.77 29.17
N THR A 573 2.94 33.98 28.80
CA THR A 573 1.97 35.09 28.64
C THR A 573 1.12 34.90 27.37
N HIS A 574 -0.15 35.27 27.46
CA HIS A 574 -1.09 35.33 26.33
C HIS A 574 -0.94 36.61 25.53
N GLY A 575 -1.57 36.71 24.36
CA GLY A 575 -1.64 37.90 23.53
C GLY A 575 -0.35 38.23 22.77
N LYS A 576 0.52 37.25 22.56
CA LYS A 576 1.70 37.41 21.69
C LYS A 576 1.30 37.19 20.24
N THR A 577 1.72 38.07 19.37
CA THR A 577 1.35 38.03 17.94
C THR A 577 2.58 37.81 17.07
N LEU A 578 2.42 37.17 15.95
CA LEU A 578 3.39 37.06 14.87
C LEU A 578 2.85 37.87 13.67
N LEU A 579 3.56 38.91 13.25
CA LEU A 579 3.08 39.83 12.20
C LEU A 579 1.70 40.46 12.50
N GLY A 580 1.41 40.73 13.80
CA GLY A 580 0.14 41.30 14.23
C GLY A 580 -1.05 40.32 14.35
N ILE A 581 -0.80 39.04 14.20
CA ILE A 581 -1.81 37.98 14.27
C ILE A 581 -1.40 36.97 15.33
N ASP A 582 -2.37 36.44 16.09
CA ASP A 582 -2.14 35.46 17.12
C ASP A 582 -1.56 34.15 16.55
N TYR A 583 -0.66 33.53 17.29
CA TYR A 583 -0.13 32.21 16.91
C TYR A 583 -0.54 31.16 17.92
N ALA A 584 -0.82 29.95 17.36
CA ALA A 584 -1.15 28.80 18.17
C ALA A 584 0.09 28.22 18.87
N GLN A 585 -0.09 27.84 20.15
CA GLN A 585 0.93 27.19 20.95
C GLN A 585 0.39 25.92 21.59
N PHE A 586 0.89 24.75 21.14
CA PHE A 586 0.47 23.44 21.63
C PHE A 586 1.55 22.39 21.41
N ILE A 587 1.40 21.28 22.12
CA ILE A 587 2.07 20.01 21.82
C ILE A 587 1.04 18.96 21.48
N LYS A 588 1.28 18.17 20.44
CA LYS A 588 0.39 17.11 19.95
C LYS A 588 1.17 15.83 19.74
N LEU A 589 0.72 14.76 20.35
CA LEU A 589 1.21 13.41 20.10
C LEU A 589 0.09 12.57 19.52
N SER A 590 0.37 11.87 18.43
CA SER A 590 -0.52 10.85 17.86
C SER A 590 0.25 9.57 17.61
N THR A 591 -0.37 8.42 17.86
CA THR A 591 0.24 7.12 17.62
C THR A 591 -0.80 6.11 17.14
N SER A 592 -0.38 5.17 16.31
CA SER A 592 -1.19 4.07 15.81
C SER A 592 -0.34 2.81 15.70
N LEU A 593 -0.78 1.73 16.34
CA LEU A 593 -0.17 0.42 16.29
C LEU A 593 -1.14 -0.55 15.64
N ARG A 594 -0.70 -1.21 14.57
CA ARG A 594 -1.43 -2.28 13.89
C ARG A 594 -0.62 -3.58 13.97
N LYS A 595 -1.29 -4.65 14.36
CA LYS A 595 -0.72 -5.99 14.35
C LYS A 595 -1.64 -6.95 13.61
N THR A 596 -1.05 -7.77 12.77
CA THR A 596 -1.74 -8.85 12.07
C THR A 596 -1.33 -10.18 12.69
N TRP A 597 -2.28 -11.05 12.97
CA TRP A 597 -2.06 -12.43 13.38
C TRP A 597 -2.60 -13.34 12.28
N GLN A 598 -1.73 -14.17 11.73
CA GLN A 598 -2.13 -15.18 10.77
C GLN A 598 -2.78 -16.34 11.53
N MET A 599 -4.09 -16.50 11.40
CA MET A 599 -4.88 -17.51 12.09
C MET A 599 -4.95 -18.84 11.32
N GLY A 600 -4.80 -18.79 10.03
CA GLY A 600 -4.77 -19.91 9.11
C GLY A 600 -4.18 -19.49 7.78
N PHE A 601 -4.15 -20.41 6.81
CA PHE A 601 -3.51 -20.16 5.51
C PHE A 601 -4.09 -18.93 4.79
N LYS A 602 -5.43 -18.77 4.79
CA LYS A 602 -6.16 -17.67 4.15
C LYS A 602 -7.02 -16.87 5.12
N SER A 603 -6.70 -16.90 6.41
CA SER A 603 -7.43 -16.15 7.41
C SER A 603 -6.49 -15.41 8.36
N GLN A 604 -6.84 -14.17 8.68
CA GLN A 604 -6.03 -13.32 9.53
C GLN A 604 -6.91 -12.48 10.47
N LEU A 605 -6.41 -12.26 11.66
CA LEU A 605 -6.96 -11.31 12.62
C LEU A 605 -6.08 -10.06 12.61
N VAL A 606 -6.67 -8.90 12.39
CA VAL A 606 -5.96 -7.62 12.38
C VAL A 606 -6.48 -6.75 13.49
N GLY A 607 -5.61 -6.35 14.40
CA GLY A 607 -5.90 -5.42 15.48
C GLY A 607 -5.20 -4.09 15.26
N ARG A 608 -5.89 -2.98 15.51
CA ARG A 608 -5.34 -1.62 15.53
C ARG A 608 -5.73 -0.93 16.82
N VAL A 609 -4.77 -0.24 17.43
CA VAL A 609 -5.00 0.70 18.52
C VAL A 609 -4.41 2.04 18.12
N ALA A 610 -5.21 3.08 18.17
CA ALA A 610 -4.77 4.44 17.85
C ALA A 610 -5.15 5.38 18.98
N GLY A 611 -4.25 6.30 19.30
CA GLY A 611 -4.46 7.30 20.33
C GLY A 611 -3.76 8.61 20.01
N GLY A 612 -4.22 9.69 20.64
CA GLY A 612 -3.58 10.97 20.50
C GLY A 612 -4.02 11.93 21.59
N ILE A 613 -3.16 12.91 21.85
CA ILE A 613 -3.40 13.99 22.78
C ILE A 613 -2.85 15.28 22.19
N ILE A 614 -3.59 16.37 22.32
CA ILE A 614 -3.14 17.73 22.01
C ILE A 614 -3.35 18.59 23.25
N ILE A 615 -2.31 19.30 23.65
CA ILE A 615 -2.29 20.12 24.87
C ILE A 615 -1.98 21.57 24.44
N PRO A 616 -2.97 22.46 24.40
CA PRO A 616 -2.72 23.89 24.24
C PRO A 616 -2.14 24.48 25.53
N TYR A 617 -1.24 25.41 25.39
CA TYR A 617 -0.62 26.12 26.50
C TYR A 617 -0.04 27.47 26.06
N GLY A 618 0.45 28.27 27.03
CA GLY A 618 1.15 29.52 26.74
C GLY A 618 0.25 30.54 26.02
N ASN A 619 0.50 30.75 24.72
CA ASN A 619 -0.27 31.73 23.94
C ASN A 619 -1.66 31.23 23.52
N SER A 620 -1.97 29.93 23.70
CA SER A 620 -3.25 29.34 23.29
C SER A 620 -3.99 28.72 24.46
N GLU A 621 -5.25 29.06 24.62
CA GLU A 621 -6.16 28.42 25.57
C GLU A 621 -6.84 27.18 24.97
N VAL A 622 -7.10 27.20 23.68
CA VAL A 622 -7.75 26.14 22.89
C VAL A 622 -6.88 25.74 21.71
N ALA A 623 -6.90 24.48 21.35
CA ALA A 623 -6.20 24.00 20.17
C ALA A 623 -6.93 24.39 18.87
N PRO A 624 -6.20 24.66 17.77
CA PRO A 624 -6.82 24.92 16.47
C PRO A 624 -7.72 23.77 16.05
N PHE A 625 -8.93 24.07 15.58
CA PHE A 625 -9.90 23.06 15.14
C PHE A 625 -9.34 22.06 14.14
N ALA A 626 -8.51 22.51 13.20
CA ALA A 626 -7.88 21.67 12.19
C ALA A 626 -6.89 20.65 12.79
N GLU A 627 -6.44 20.86 14.03
CA GLU A 627 -5.49 20.00 14.73
C GLU A 627 -6.16 19.06 15.73
N CYS A 628 -7.40 19.31 16.13
CA CYS A 628 -8.17 18.48 17.04
C CYS A 628 -8.46 17.10 16.46
N PHE A 629 -8.66 16.13 17.33
CA PHE A 629 -8.99 14.76 16.95
C PHE A 629 -10.48 14.56 16.74
N TYR A 630 -10.82 13.57 15.94
CA TYR A 630 -12.18 13.09 15.73
C TYR A 630 -12.21 11.58 15.47
N VAL A 631 -13.39 10.96 15.59
CA VAL A 631 -13.63 9.55 15.29
C VAL A 631 -14.85 9.38 14.36
N GLY A 632 -15.01 8.15 13.85
CA GLY A 632 -16.08 7.77 12.91
C GLY A 632 -15.64 7.72 11.45
N GLY A 633 -16.42 7.04 10.62
CA GLY A 633 -16.21 6.87 9.19
C GLY A 633 -15.51 5.55 8.81
N ALA A 634 -15.30 5.36 7.51
CA ALA A 634 -14.87 4.11 6.90
C ALA A 634 -13.54 3.52 7.41
N ASN A 635 -12.65 4.34 7.96
CA ASN A 635 -11.32 3.94 8.46
C ASN A 635 -11.16 4.17 9.97
N SER A 636 -12.27 4.34 10.69
CA SER A 636 -12.34 4.56 12.13
C SER A 636 -13.44 3.67 12.71
N ILE A 637 -14.48 4.22 13.34
CA ILE A 637 -15.62 3.46 13.85
C ILE A 637 -16.69 3.40 12.74
N ARG A 638 -16.73 2.30 12.01
CA ARG A 638 -17.51 2.16 10.76
C ARG A 638 -19.04 2.20 10.95
N ALA A 639 -19.52 1.99 12.15
CA ALA A 639 -20.94 2.13 12.44
C ALA A 639 -21.43 3.58 12.48
N PHE A 640 -20.53 4.55 12.61
CA PHE A 640 -20.85 5.96 12.79
C PHE A 640 -20.20 6.82 11.72
N THR A 641 -20.91 7.89 11.31
CA THR A 641 -20.36 8.83 10.33
C THR A 641 -19.18 9.62 10.90
N VAL A 642 -18.38 10.20 10.02
CA VAL A 642 -17.24 11.04 10.43
C VAL A 642 -17.70 12.15 11.35
N ARG A 643 -17.01 12.33 12.49
CA ARG A 643 -17.34 13.35 13.50
C ARG A 643 -18.77 13.24 14.04
N SER A 644 -19.29 12.05 14.24
CA SER A 644 -20.64 11.85 14.83
C SER A 644 -20.61 11.39 16.29
N VAL A 645 -19.41 11.17 16.85
CA VAL A 645 -19.22 10.65 18.21
C VAL A 645 -18.28 11.59 18.99
N GLY A 646 -18.62 11.86 20.23
CA GLY A 646 -17.83 12.67 21.15
C GLY A 646 -18.17 14.18 21.09
N PRO A 647 -17.47 15.02 21.88
CA PRO A 647 -16.55 14.65 22.96
C PRO A 647 -17.23 14.01 24.17
N GLY A 648 -16.65 12.93 24.69
CA GLY A 648 -17.18 12.21 25.84
C GLY A 648 -18.64 11.79 25.65
N ARG A 649 -19.51 12.19 26.59
CA ARG A 649 -20.98 12.00 26.53
C ARG A 649 -21.72 13.22 25.98
N TYR A 650 -21.02 14.31 25.71
CA TYR A 650 -21.67 15.52 25.18
C TYR A 650 -22.38 15.25 23.86
N HIS A 651 -23.63 15.64 23.79
CA HIS A 651 -24.45 15.52 22.60
C HIS A 651 -25.48 16.62 22.54
N GLU A 652 -25.40 17.47 21.54
CA GLU A 652 -26.40 18.49 21.25
C GLU A 652 -27.28 18.02 20.08
N ALA A 653 -28.56 17.80 20.37
CA ALA A 653 -29.50 17.19 19.41
C ALA A 653 -29.93 18.12 18.29
N ASN A 654 -29.87 19.45 18.48
CA ASN A 654 -30.53 20.45 17.62
C ASN A 654 -29.58 21.43 16.92
N SER A 655 -28.25 21.27 16.99
CA SER A 655 -27.32 22.17 16.32
C SER A 655 -27.26 21.90 14.82
N GLU A 656 -27.53 22.89 13.99
CA GLU A 656 -27.31 22.83 12.53
C GLU A 656 -25.82 22.53 12.19
N LEU A 657 -24.94 22.73 13.15
CA LEU A 657 -23.50 22.52 13.08
C LEU A 657 -22.98 21.45 14.05
N ALA A 658 -23.83 20.54 14.56
CA ALA A 658 -23.43 19.43 15.41
C ALA A 658 -22.23 18.61 14.87
N TYR A 659 -22.01 18.69 13.57
CA TYR A 659 -20.85 18.13 12.87
C TYR A 659 -19.52 18.80 13.25
N PHE A 660 -19.50 20.08 13.59
CA PHE A 660 -18.30 20.80 14.02
C PHE A 660 -17.97 20.51 15.49
N ASP A 661 -18.97 20.27 16.32
CA ASP A 661 -18.81 20.13 17.78
C ASP A 661 -18.09 18.86 18.20
N ARG A 662 -17.96 17.89 17.31
CA ARG A 662 -17.50 16.55 17.66
C ARG A 662 -16.02 16.34 17.34
N VAL A 663 -15.24 17.18 17.92
CA VAL A 663 -13.76 17.06 17.98
C VAL A 663 -13.33 17.06 19.44
N GLY A 664 -12.12 16.63 19.72
CA GLY A 664 -11.58 16.61 21.08
C GLY A 664 -10.06 16.71 21.09
N ASP A 665 -9.54 16.97 22.29
CA ASP A 665 -8.10 17.08 22.54
C ASP A 665 -7.46 15.70 22.73
N ILE A 666 -8.23 14.70 23.18
CA ILE A 666 -7.78 13.32 23.40
C ILE A 666 -8.58 12.42 22.45
N LYS A 667 -7.91 11.43 21.88
CA LYS A 667 -8.51 10.37 21.06
C LYS A 667 -8.06 9.01 21.55
N LEU A 668 -8.99 8.09 21.67
CA LEU A 668 -8.70 6.65 21.81
C LEU A 668 -9.59 5.88 20.82
N GLU A 669 -8.98 4.95 20.08
CA GLU A 669 -9.65 4.14 19.10
C GLU A 669 -9.04 2.74 19.07
N GLY A 670 -9.89 1.73 19.03
CA GLY A 670 -9.53 0.33 18.88
C GLY A 670 -10.36 -0.34 17.79
N ASN A 671 -9.71 -1.09 16.92
CA ASN A 671 -10.35 -1.81 15.83
C ASN A 671 -9.84 -3.25 15.83
N LEU A 672 -10.73 -4.19 15.64
CA LEU A 672 -10.43 -5.60 15.49
C LEU A 672 -11.18 -6.12 14.26
N GLU A 673 -10.47 -6.76 13.32
CA GLU A 673 -11.05 -7.27 12.09
C GLU A 673 -10.55 -8.68 11.80
N TYR A 674 -11.46 -9.65 11.75
CA TYR A 674 -11.19 -11.00 11.29
C TYR A 674 -11.49 -11.09 9.79
N ARG A 675 -10.46 -11.37 8.99
CA ARG A 675 -10.51 -11.52 7.54
C ARG A 675 -10.36 -12.97 7.17
N PHE A 676 -11.24 -13.49 6.32
CA PHE A 676 -11.21 -14.87 5.88
C PHE A 676 -11.53 -14.97 4.38
N ASN A 677 -10.89 -15.90 3.71
CA ASN A 677 -11.16 -16.13 2.30
C ASN A 677 -12.50 -16.85 2.15
N ILE A 678 -13.31 -16.41 1.21
CA ILE A 678 -14.56 -17.08 0.83
C ILE A 678 -14.26 -18.00 -0.36
N PHE A 679 -13.72 -17.45 -1.44
CA PHE A 679 -13.17 -18.18 -2.58
C PHE A 679 -12.39 -17.22 -3.51
N GLY A 680 -11.31 -17.70 -4.14
CA GLY A 680 -10.48 -16.91 -5.05
C GLY A 680 -10.06 -15.59 -4.41
N GLY A 681 -10.22 -14.48 -5.11
CA GLY A 681 -9.95 -13.11 -4.61
C GLY A 681 -11.06 -12.52 -3.73
N LEU A 682 -12.10 -13.27 -3.37
CA LEU A 682 -13.18 -12.77 -2.52
C LEU A 682 -12.94 -13.13 -1.05
N TYR A 683 -12.90 -12.10 -0.20
CA TYR A 683 -12.71 -12.23 1.24
C TYR A 683 -13.90 -11.66 2.00
N GLY A 684 -14.27 -12.31 3.09
CA GLY A 684 -15.17 -11.81 4.10
C GLY A 684 -14.41 -11.15 5.24
N ALA A 685 -15.06 -10.21 5.92
CA ALA A 685 -14.53 -9.64 7.15
C ALA A 685 -15.64 -9.46 8.19
N LEU A 686 -15.31 -9.75 9.44
CA LEU A 686 -16.11 -9.40 10.61
C LEU A 686 -15.29 -8.42 11.44
N PHE A 687 -15.92 -7.38 11.95
CA PHE A 687 -15.17 -6.35 12.68
C PHE A 687 -15.90 -5.84 13.92
N LEU A 688 -15.08 -5.34 14.84
CA LEU A 688 -15.51 -4.65 16.05
C LEU A 688 -14.67 -3.36 16.15
N ASP A 689 -15.34 -2.21 16.18
CA ASP A 689 -14.73 -0.89 16.27
C ASP A 689 -15.21 -0.19 17.53
N ALA A 690 -14.29 0.42 18.26
CA ALA A 690 -14.54 1.12 19.50
C ALA A 690 -13.72 2.42 19.57
N GLY A 691 -14.26 3.47 20.17
CA GLY A 691 -13.48 4.70 20.38
C GLY A 691 -14.34 5.90 20.73
N ASN A 692 -13.65 6.96 21.10
CA ASN A 692 -14.23 8.28 21.36
C ASN A 692 -13.13 9.36 21.32
N VAL A 693 -13.56 10.61 21.39
CA VAL A 693 -12.71 11.78 21.65
C VAL A 693 -13.18 12.48 22.92
N TRP A 694 -12.29 13.22 23.57
CA TRP A 694 -12.58 13.98 24.80
C TRP A 694 -11.83 15.29 24.78
N ASN A 695 -12.35 16.28 25.53
CA ASN A 695 -11.64 17.52 25.86
C ASN A 695 -10.74 17.29 27.08
N LEU A 696 -9.62 18.02 27.16
CA LEU A 696 -8.72 18.00 28.32
C LEU A 696 -9.32 18.73 29.53
N LYS A 697 -10.04 19.80 29.27
CA LYS A 697 -10.68 20.63 30.29
C LYS A 697 -12.04 21.07 29.79
N ASN A 698 -12.87 21.56 30.73
CA ASN A 698 -14.06 22.29 30.35
C ASN A 698 -13.64 23.66 29.80
N TYR A 699 -13.97 23.95 28.55
CA TYR A 699 -13.69 25.22 27.90
C TYR A 699 -14.78 26.27 28.19
N PHE A 700 -15.91 25.86 28.75
CA PHE A 700 -17.11 26.64 28.97
C PHE A 700 -17.66 26.37 30.38
N ASP A 701 -18.20 27.36 31.04
CA ASP A 701 -18.69 27.27 32.44
C ASP A 701 -20.05 26.59 32.61
N GLU A 702 -20.61 25.95 31.61
CA GLU A 702 -21.90 25.30 31.68
C GLU A 702 -21.81 23.86 32.21
N GLU A 703 -22.72 23.48 33.13
CA GLU A 703 -22.78 22.16 33.77
C GLU A 703 -22.88 20.98 32.77
N THR A 704 -23.51 21.23 31.62
CA THR A 704 -23.70 20.25 30.56
C THR A 704 -22.41 19.85 29.84
N GLU A 705 -21.38 20.68 29.85
CA GLU A 705 -20.12 20.41 29.15
C GLU A 705 -19.12 19.59 29.95
N GLN A 706 -19.32 19.38 31.25
CA GLN A 706 -18.51 18.46 32.05
C GLN A 706 -18.53 17.03 31.50
N ASP A 707 -19.54 16.66 30.74
CA ASP A 707 -19.68 15.35 30.10
C ASP A 707 -18.72 15.15 28.91
N GLY A 708 -18.12 16.20 28.38
CA GLY A 708 -17.11 16.14 27.32
C GLY A 708 -15.66 15.95 27.79
N VAL A 709 -15.40 16.14 29.11
CA VAL A 709 -14.04 16.13 29.66
C VAL A 709 -13.55 14.70 29.96
N PHE A 710 -12.29 14.41 29.60
CA PHE A 710 -11.66 13.13 29.88
C PHE A 710 -11.47 12.89 31.37
N ARG A 711 -11.98 11.75 31.86
CA ARG A 711 -11.79 11.29 33.23
C ARG A 711 -11.33 9.85 33.23
N ILE A 712 -10.15 9.58 33.78
CA ILE A 712 -9.53 8.25 33.79
C ILE A 712 -10.39 7.18 34.48
N LYS A 713 -11.25 7.58 35.44
CA LYS A 713 -12.14 6.67 36.15
C LYS A 713 -13.37 6.24 35.34
N ASP A 714 -13.72 6.99 34.28
CA ASP A 714 -15.03 6.91 33.63
C ASP A 714 -14.96 6.80 32.10
N PHE A 715 -13.79 7.04 31.48
CA PHE A 715 -13.65 7.09 30.02
C PHE A 715 -14.11 5.82 29.31
N TRP A 716 -13.94 4.65 29.93
CA TRP A 716 -14.32 3.37 29.36
C TRP A 716 -15.86 3.20 29.20
N ARG A 717 -16.67 3.93 30.02
CA ARG A 717 -18.13 4.00 29.88
C ARG A 717 -18.58 4.96 28.80
N GLN A 718 -17.67 5.74 28.27
CA GLN A 718 -17.92 6.76 27.25
C GLN A 718 -17.43 6.32 25.86
N ILE A 719 -17.14 5.04 25.67
CA ILE A 719 -16.65 4.51 24.40
C ILE A 719 -17.86 4.13 23.54
N ALA A 720 -17.93 4.71 22.35
CA ALA A 720 -18.85 4.26 21.32
C ALA A 720 -18.38 2.91 20.76
N LEU A 721 -19.32 2.00 20.51
CA LEU A 721 -19.04 0.65 20.03
C LEU A 721 -19.86 0.34 18.79
N GLY A 722 -19.23 -0.22 17.78
CA GLY A 722 -19.87 -0.70 16.58
C GLY A 722 -19.26 -2.02 16.11
N THR A 723 -20.08 -2.83 15.48
CA THR A 723 -19.66 -4.08 14.82
C THR A 723 -20.10 -4.06 13.37
N GLY A 724 -19.83 -5.11 12.64
CA GLY A 724 -20.33 -5.25 11.29
C GLY A 724 -19.63 -6.34 10.50
N PHE A 725 -20.04 -6.42 9.26
CA PHE A 725 -19.42 -7.32 8.30
C PHE A 725 -19.08 -6.59 7.01
N GLY A 726 -18.14 -7.14 6.28
CA GLY A 726 -17.74 -6.55 5.02
C GLY A 726 -17.27 -7.58 4.03
N VAL A 727 -17.29 -7.18 2.77
CA VAL A 727 -16.79 -7.96 1.65
C VAL A 727 -15.61 -7.22 1.02
N ARG A 728 -14.55 -7.98 0.70
CA ARG A 728 -13.36 -7.49 0.03
C ARG A 728 -13.18 -8.28 -1.25
N TYR A 729 -12.94 -7.58 -2.34
CA TYR A 729 -12.58 -8.22 -3.59
C TYR A 729 -11.18 -7.77 -4.01
N ASP A 730 -10.24 -8.68 -3.87
CA ASP A 730 -8.83 -8.46 -4.21
C ASP A 730 -8.63 -8.67 -5.71
N LEU A 731 -8.15 -7.64 -6.38
CA LEU A 731 -7.86 -7.58 -7.81
C LEU A 731 -6.34 -7.57 -8.07
N ASP A 732 -5.51 -8.00 -7.13
CA ASP A 732 -4.04 -7.99 -7.09
C ASP A 732 -3.43 -6.60 -7.02
N PHE A 733 -3.93 -5.60 -7.77
CA PHE A 733 -3.43 -4.22 -7.80
C PHE A 733 -4.25 -3.26 -6.92
N PHE A 734 -5.48 -3.60 -6.55
CA PHE A 734 -6.26 -2.92 -5.51
C PHE A 734 -7.37 -3.82 -4.95
N VAL A 735 -7.85 -3.49 -3.76
CA VAL A 735 -8.92 -4.20 -3.08
C VAL A 735 -10.17 -3.33 -3.06
N LEU A 736 -11.27 -3.83 -3.62
CA LEU A 736 -12.59 -3.21 -3.44
C LEU A 736 -13.19 -3.66 -2.11
N ARG A 737 -13.71 -2.71 -1.34
CA ARG A 737 -14.25 -2.95 -0.01
C ARG A 737 -15.67 -2.41 0.12
N PHE A 738 -16.55 -3.25 0.63
CA PHE A 738 -17.91 -2.92 1.03
C PHE A 738 -18.08 -3.29 2.50
N ASP A 739 -18.34 -2.32 3.37
CA ASP A 739 -18.58 -2.54 4.79
C ASP A 739 -19.99 -2.11 5.18
N LEU A 740 -20.65 -2.93 5.99
CA LEU A 740 -21.86 -2.59 6.71
C LEU A 740 -21.57 -2.55 8.20
N GLY A 741 -21.51 -1.35 8.76
CA GLY A 741 -21.36 -1.10 10.19
C GLY A 741 -22.70 -1.10 10.89
N ILE A 742 -22.73 -1.64 12.10
CA ILE A 742 -23.90 -1.74 12.97
C ILE A 742 -23.50 -1.14 14.32
N GLY A 743 -24.11 -0.03 14.71
CA GLY A 743 -23.92 0.61 16.01
C GLY A 743 -24.46 -0.27 17.12
N LEU A 744 -23.67 -0.46 18.15
CA LEU A 744 -24.03 -1.20 19.35
C LEU A 744 -24.28 -0.27 20.54
N HIS A 745 -23.43 0.74 20.70
CA HIS A 745 -23.49 1.66 21.84
C HIS A 745 -23.03 3.06 21.46
N LEU A 746 -23.76 4.05 21.92
CA LEU A 746 -23.41 5.47 21.90
C LEU A 746 -23.09 5.95 23.33
N PRO A 747 -22.11 6.86 23.51
CA PRO A 747 -21.67 7.26 24.85
C PRO A 747 -22.63 8.17 25.61
N TYR A 748 -23.65 8.71 24.93
CA TYR A 748 -24.63 9.64 25.47
C TYR A 748 -26.01 9.00 25.61
N ASP A 749 -26.89 9.66 26.37
CA ASP A 749 -28.28 9.21 26.53
C ASP A 749 -29.06 9.41 25.25
N THR A 750 -29.64 8.35 24.74
CA THR A 750 -30.46 8.32 23.51
C THR A 750 -31.95 8.17 23.82
N GLY A 751 -32.34 8.18 25.11
CA GLY A 751 -33.70 7.86 25.58
C GLY A 751 -34.00 6.37 25.57
N LYS A 752 -33.04 5.49 25.22
CA LYS A 752 -33.19 4.03 25.24
C LYS A 752 -32.27 3.42 26.31
N SER A 753 -32.88 2.75 27.28
CA SER A 753 -32.14 2.08 28.35
C SER A 753 -31.41 0.82 27.88
N GLY A 754 -30.33 0.47 28.59
CA GLY A 754 -29.53 -0.73 28.37
C GLY A 754 -28.26 -0.50 27.55
N PHE A 755 -27.44 -1.54 27.38
CA PHE A 755 -26.16 -1.47 26.67
C PHE A 755 -26.39 -1.12 25.18
N TYR A 756 -27.33 -1.79 24.53
CA TYR A 756 -27.75 -1.44 23.16
C TYR A 756 -28.70 -0.24 23.21
N ASN A 757 -28.13 0.97 23.08
CA ASN A 757 -28.88 2.22 23.23
C ASN A 757 -29.14 2.96 21.91
N ILE A 758 -28.94 2.31 20.75
CA ILE A 758 -29.28 2.91 19.45
C ILE A 758 -30.81 3.08 19.34
N PRO A 759 -31.36 4.30 19.10
CA PRO A 759 -32.79 4.55 19.11
C PRO A 759 -33.57 3.67 18.14
N LYS A 760 -33.20 3.72 16.87
CA LYS A 760 -33.73 2.85 15.82
C LYS A 760 -32.60 2.10 15.16
N PHE A 761 -32.79 0.84 14.84
CA PHE A 761 -31.76 0.02 14.18
C PHE A 761 -31.14 0.71 12.96
N ARG A 762 -31.96 1.39 12.17
CA ARG A 762 -31.52 2.13 10.98
C ARG A 762 -30.56 3.29 11.30
N ASP A 763 -30.67 3.90 12.46
CA ASP A 763 -29.85 5.06 12.86
C ASP A 763 -28.42 4.62 13.22
N GLY A 764 -28.23 3.32 13.51
CA GLY A 764 -26.94 2.71 13.76
C GLY A 764 -26.31 2.03 12.55
N LEU A 765 -26.89 2.16 11.34
CA LEU A 765 -26.34 1.54 10.14
C LEU A 765 -25.40 2.49 9.40
N GLY A 766 -24.15 2.07 9.25
CA GLY A 766 -23.14 2.73 8.43
C GLY A 766 -22.79 1.88 7.21
N PHE A 767 -23.03 2.39 6.02
CA PHE A 767 -22.61 1.73 4.78
C PHE A 767 -21.41 2.44 4.16
N HIS A 768 -20.35 1.69 3.86
CA HIS A 768 -19.13 2.22 3.27
C HIS A 768 -18.70 1.44 2.05
N PHE A 769 -18.41 2.17 0.98
CA PHE A 769 -17.67 1.68 -0.17
C PHE A 769 -16.29 2.33 -0.17
N ALA A 770 -15.24 1.56 -0.31
CA ALA A 770 -13.87 2.08 -0.28
C ALA A 770 -12.92 1.21 -1.12
N ILE A 771 -11.73 1.75 -1.38
CA ILE A 771 -10.63 1.05 -2.02
C ILE A 771 -9.52 0.86 -0.97
N GLY A 772 -9.01 -0.37 -0.87
CA GLY A 772 -8.02 -0.75 0.13
C GLY A 772 -8.61 -1.21 1.46
N TYR A 773 -7.73 -1.64 2.37
CA TYR A 773 -8.12 -2.04 3.73
C TYR A 773 -8.33 -0.80 4.62
N PRO A 774 -9.14 -0.90 5.70
CA PRO A 774 -9.44 0.27 6.55
C PRO A 774 -8.23 0.74 7.37
N PHE A 775 -7.32 -0.15 7.65
CA PHE A 775 -6.08 0.08 8.37
C PHE A 775 -5.04 -1.01 8.07
#